data_073c8042e018633fc1ec8d418b6cd6f2
#
_entry.id   073c8042e018633fc1ec8d418b6cd6f2
#
_cell.length_a   1.000
_cell.length_b   1.000
_cell.length_c   1.000
_cell.angle_alpha   90.00
_cell.angle_beta   90.00
_cell.angle_gamma   90.00
#
_symmetry.space_group_name_H-M   'P 1'
#
loop_
_entity.id
_entity.type
_entity.pdbx_description
1 polymer ?
#
loop_
_entity_poly.entity_id
_entity_poly.type
_entity_poly.pdbx_seq_one_letter_code
_entity_poly.pdbx_strand_id
1 'polypeptide(L)'
;MDRELYGREAVLDDGGLVARLCGLTRHGGSRVAYEHGDDPPVTVFTGGRGTGKTALLKEVRNRYRGYTPLALLDCAHVEPPADHGPGWTPLTGALSELAVQFSPKVLGARPVRFPRLSLGLVAVAAIGWSREDDERARRDLQRLGPLLATVDATRGAAAHWVGKVLAKLAATFAETAAPLAGVLAEATVETVLEEVFGRMQRSAEGWYGGYRNAGGRGKAGLQQLANDFEQGGRRRSEAEAFLVGALTEDLFHAYTGLRRGTRVGRPLLLLDNAHEPLGRQLVEPILRARAAEGRRDRLVVLAASRVRDHEALRQATRTRLPETAHRAPCPRGTSVGSGILAVELTPLSPAQTRSAFDRYDPAGRTPAALAPAVHRLTGGRPLGVALLGRAAGEAPVSLKPGLTPGRLLDLTVELREDSPPVPVAPALLAELLPVPRPGPYAVLAAAHDEESARVLAHARLASESLDGDVALRVRDRLRAEDWAASAPGSRHFVADPLLRALLLHRLRFEDGDHPRYAAWHAVHETLRRHYGPGPSPYRLHHDLALGRTEDAVAHLRTTFPEPDVLGWLGRLRFVASAPYPRERNAAGPDPRRALALGQAPTGGQAPAGGQDPAGGQDPAGELPAGLDADGVELHLALRRLLNAVWLLTDPLALPDDEVADRLAHELRRLSGRHLSGSGALWDAATHWPRDIRARRELSLPPGREDGV
;
A
#
# COMPACT_ATOMS: atom_id res chain seq x y z
N MET A 1 21.24 9.15 4.34
CA MET A 1 20.72 8.62 5.62
C MET A 1 20.19 7.23 5.38
N ASP A 2 20.81 6.21 5.98
CA ASP A 2 20.29 4.84 5.92
C ASP A 2 18.90 4.80 6.55
N ARG A 3 17.89 4.58 5.72
CA ARG A 3 16.52 4.33 6.19
C ARG A 3 16.46 2.88 6.68
N GLU A 4 16.71 2.66 7.96
CA GLU A 4 16.38 1.38 8.54
C GLU A 4 14.88 1.12 8.40
N LEU A 5 14.54 0.08 7.64
CA LEU A 5 13.17 -0.38 7.51
C LEU A 5 12.90 -1.41 8.62
N TYR A 6 12.34 -0.93 9.71
CA TYR A 6 11.95 -1.79 10.84
C TYR A 6 11.03 -2.94 10.39
N GLY A 7 11.23 -4.10 10.98
CA GLY A 7 10.43 -5.29 10.70
C GLY A 7 10.68 -5.92 9.32
N ARG A 8 11.80 -5.58 8.68
CA ARG A 8 12.20 -6.14 7.37
C ARG A 8 13.55 -6.85 7.44
N GLU A 9 14.03 -7.12 8.64
CA GLU A 9 15.30 -7.77 8.93
C GLU A 9 15.39 -9.15 8.27
N ALA A 10 14.31 -9.95 8.30
CA ALA A 10 14.24 -11.26 7.65
C ALA A 10 14.54 -11.24 6.14
N VAL A 11 14.34 -10.09 5.48
CA VAL A 11 14.61 -9.89 4.05
C VAL A 11 15.95 -9.22 3.83
N LEU A 12 16.27 -8.20 4.65
CA LEU A 12 17.34 -7.24 4.38
C LEU A 12 18.66 -7.52 5.10
N ASP A 13 18.68 -8.33 6.15
CA ASP A 13 19.91 -8.63 6.88
C ASP A 13 20.91 -9.44 6.04
N ASP A 14 22.16 -9.52 6.50
CA ASP A 14 23.25 -10.21 5.81
C ASP A 14 22.97 -11.71 5.59
N GLY A 15 22.16 -12.33 6.44
CA GLY A 15 21.62 -13.68 6.25
C GLY A 15 20.17 -13.70 5.76
N GLY A 16 19.59 -12.53 5.41
CA GLY A 16 18.20 -12.39 5.01
C GLY A 16 17.86 -13.01 3.65
N LEU A 17 16.59 -13.04 3.32
CA LEU A 17 16.10 -13.70 2.10
C LEU A 17 16.79 -13.20 0.83
N VAL A 18 16.96 -11.87 0.67
CA VAL A 18 17.60 -11.31 -0.53
C VAL A 18 19.06 -11.73 -0.62
N ALA A 19 19.81 -11.71 0.48
CA ALA A 19 21.19 -12.15 0.51
C ALA A 19 21.31 -13.62 0.07
N ARG A 20 20.46 -14.50 0.57
CA ARG A 20 20.44 -15.93 0.22
C ARG A 20 20.00 -16.22 -1.21
N LEU A 21 19.03 -15.43 -1.75
CA LEU A 21 18.63 -15.54 -3.15
C LEU A 21 19.72 -15.02 -4.09
N CYS A 22 20.34 -13.89 -3.76
CA CYS A 22 21.36 -13.24 -4.57
C CYS A 22 22.75 -13.90 -4.41
N GLY A 23 23.03 -14.49 -3.26
CA GLY A 23 24.34 -15.07 -2.90
C GLY A 23 25.37 -14.04 -2.41
N LEU A 24 24.91 -12.86 -1.95
CA LEU A 24 25.74 -11.75 -1.48
C LEU A 24 25.18 -11.17 -0.19
N THR A 25 26.06 -10.79 0.75
CA THR A 25 25.67 -9.95 1.89
C THR A 25 25.32 -8.52 1.45
N ARG A 26 24.64 -7.78 2.32
CA ARG A 26 24.20 -6.39 2.07
C ARG A 26 25.35 -5.43 1.77
N HIS A 27 26.55 -5.73 2.24
CA HIS A 27 27.74 -4.89 2.01
C HIS A 27 28.59 -5.39 0.84
N GLY A 28 28.09 -6.34 0.03
CA GLY A 28 28.71 -6.80 -1.20
C GLY A 28 30.07 -7.52 -1.04
N GLY A 29 30.52 -7.73 0.21
CA GLY A 29 31.86 -8.23 0.48
C GLY A 29 31.95 -9.72 0.65
N SER A 30 30.94 -10.38 1.17
CA SER A 30 30.97 -11.80 1.50
C SER A 30 29.98 -12.61 0.69
N ARG A 31 30.37 -13.79 0.25
CA ARG A 31 29.48 -14.74 -0.42
C ARG A 31 28.61 -15.45 0.61
N VAL A 32 27.36 -15.60 0.29
CA VAL A 32 26.39 -16.38 1.06
C VAL A 32 25.96 -17.60 0.24
N ALA A 33 25.69 -18.71 0.92
CA ALA A 33 25.17 -19.90 0.24
C ALA A 33 23.82 -19.58 -0.42
N TYR A 34 23.66 -20.01 -1.67
CA TYR A 34 22.42 -19.82 -2.40
C TYR A 34 21.29 -20.64 -1.79
N GLU A 35 20.19 -19.99 -1.52
CA GLU A 35 18.92 -20.66 -1.28
C GLU A 35 18.28 -21.07 -2.61
N HIS A 36 17.58 -22.17 -2.67
CA HIS A 36 16.98 -22.77 -3.86
C HIS A 36 17.94 -23.13 -5.01
N GLY A 37 19.23 -23.29 -4.73
CA GLY A 37 20.22 -23.72 -5.73
C GLY A 37 20.26 -22.78 -6.94
N ASP A 38 20.20 -23.33 -8.15
CA ASP A 38 20.23 -22.56 -9.41
C ASP A 38 18.83 -22.14 -9.90
N ASP A 39 17.76 -22.49 -9.18
CA ASP A 39 16.37 -22.23 -9.56
C ASP A 39 15.67 -21.32 -8.53
N PRO A 40 15.99 -20.01 -8.48
CA PRO A 40 15.37 -19.10 -7.56
C PRO A 40 13.90 -18.85 -7.94
N PRO A 41 12.95 -18.90 -6.98
CA PRO A 41 11.57 -18.57 -7.26
C PRO A 41 11.41 -17.08 -7.65
N VAL A 42 10.34 -16.77 -8.37
CA VAL A 42 9.87 -15.40 -8.44
C VAL A 42 9.27 -15.06 -7.07
N THR A 43 9.93 -14.18 -6.33
CA THR A 43 9.50 -13.80 -4.99
C THR A 43 8.59 -12.57 -5.09
N VAL A 44 7.33 -12.71 -4.64
CA VAL A 44 6.33 -11.63 -4.69
C VAL A 44 6.00 -11.19 -3.26
N PHE A 45 6.38 -9.96 -2.91
CA PHE A 45 5.99 -9.34 -1.64
C PHE A 45 4.55 -8.84 -1.75
N THR A 46 3.66 -9.40 -0.92
CA THR A 46 2.24 -9.07 -0.90
C THR A 46 1.86 -8.27 0.34
N GLY A 47 0.80 -7.49 0.25
CA GLY A 47 0.24 -6.71 1.35
C GLY A 47 -0.48 -5.46 0.84
N GLY A 48 -1.41 -4.92 1.64
CA GLY A 48 -2.17 -3.72 1.32
C GLY A 48 -1.29 -2.47 1.12
N ARG A 49 -1.92 -1.34 0.80
CA ARG A 49 -1.20 -0.06 0.68
C ARG A 49 -0.56 0.36 2.00
N GLY A 50 0.57 1.04 1.92
CA GLY A 50 1.29 1.53 3.10
C GLY A 50 2.07 0.47 3.90
N THR A 51 2.12 -0.81 3.44
CA THR A 51 2.90 -1.88 4.10
C THR A 51 4.41 -1.81 3.83
N GLY A 52 4.87 -0.86 3.01
CA GLY A 52 6.31 -0.62 2.78
C GLY A 52 6.92 -1.44 1.65
N LYS A 53 6.14 -2.04 0.74
CA LYS A 53 6.64 -2.84 -0.41
C LYS A 53 7.61 -2.07 -1.30
N THR A 54 7.19 -0.92 -1.81
CA THR A 54 8.02 -0.03 -2.64
C THR A 54 9.29 0.42 -1.91
N ALA A 55 9.17 0.73 -0.60
CA ALA A 55 10.31 1.09 0.23
C ALA A 55 11.30 -0.07 0.36
N LEU A 56 10.80 -1.30 0.52
CA LEU A 56 11.60 -2.51 0.57
C LEU A 56 12.39 -2.72 -0.73
N LEU A 57 11.74 -2.61 -1.89
CA LEU A 57 12.43 -2.75 -3.18
C LEU A 57 13.48 -1.65 -3.40
N LYS A 58 13.16 -0.40 -3.05
CA LYS A 58 14.12 0.73 -3.11
C LYS A 58 15.31 0.49 -2.19
N GLU A 59 15.09 -0.05 -0.99
CA GLU A 59 16.16 -0.38 -0.06
C GLU A 59 17.04 -1.51 -0.57
N VAL A 60 16.44 -2.57 -1.16
CA VAL A 60 17.21 -3.62 -1.85
C VAL A 60 18.07 -3.02 -2.96
N ARG A 61 17.48 -2.13 -3.79
CA ARG A 61 18.24 -1.41 -4.83
C ARG A 61 19.44 -0.66 -4.23
N ASN A 62 19.24 0.10 -3.17
CA ASN A 62 20.29 0.90 -2.55
C ASN A 62 21.44 0.03 -2.02
N ARG A 63 21.11 -1.09 -1.37
CA ARG A 63 22.10 -2.00 -0.76
C ARG A 63 22.90 -2.79 -1.77
N TYR A 64 22.30 -3.20 -2.89
CA TYR A 64 22.92 -4.08 -3.89
C TYR A 64 23.46 -3.34 -5.11
N ARG A 65 23.14 -2.04 -5.27
CA ARG A 65 23.64 -1.22 -6.36
C ARG A 65 25.16 -1.20 -6.39
N GLY A 66 25.75 -1.49 -7.55
CA GLY A 66 27.20 -1.53 -7.76
C GLY A 66 27.87 -2.85 -7.40
N TYR A 67 27.18 -3.79 -6.74
CA TYR A 67 27.69 -5.11 -6.40
C TYR A 67 27.18 -6.20 -7.36
N THR A 68 25.95 -6.12 -7.78
CA THR A 68 25.38 -7.01 -8.80
C THR A 68 24.58 -6.21 -9.82
N PRO A 69 24.45 -6.67 -11.09
CA PRO A 69 23.53 -6.06 -12.04
C PRO A 69 22.11 -6.03 -11.46
N LEU A 70 21.51 -4.85 -11.48
CA LEU A 70 20.23 -4.63 -10.82
C LEU A 70 19.39 -3.64 -11.63
N ALA A 71 18.10 -3.97 -11.80
CA ALA A 71 17.11 -3.09 -12.39
C ALA A 71 15.87 -2.98 -11.51
N LEU A 72 15.27 -1.79 -11.42
CA LEU A 72 14.02 -1.52 -10.72
C LEU A 72 13.06 -0.85 -11.70
N LEU A 73 11.88 -1.46 -11.89
CA LEU A 73 10.81 -0.96 -12.74
C LEU A 73 9.53 -0.79 -11.93
N ASP A 74 8.85 0.35 -12.11
CA ASP A 74 7.48 0.54 -11.66
C ASP A 74 6.52 0.20 -12.81
N CYS A 75 5.82 -0.94 -12.68
CA CYS A 75 4.92 -1.44 -13.72
C CYS A 75 3.64 -0.60 -13.92
N ALA A 76 3.34 0.32 -12.99
CA ALA A 76 2.20 1.22 -13.11
C ALA A 76 2.51 2.51 -13.87
N HIS A 77 3.79 2.89 -14.01
CA HIS A 77 4.22 4.20 -14.52
C HIS A 77 5.23 4.08 -15.65
N VAL A 78 4.91 3.30 -16.69
CA VAL A 78 5.68 3.31 -17.94
C VAL A 78 4.96 4.21 -18.94
N GLU A 79 5.42 5.47 -19.00
CA GLU A 79 4.82 6.49 -19.86
C GLU A 79 5.28 6.31 -21.32
N PRO A 80 4.35 6.43 -22.29
CA PRO A 80 4.71 6.47 -23.68
C PRO A 80 5.47 7.78 -23.96
N PRO A 81 6.56 7.73 -24.76
CA PRO A 81 7.18 8.95 -25.28
C PRO A 81 6.18 9.74 -26.13
N ALA A 82 6.27 11.07 -26.15
CA ALA A 82 5.31 11.95 -26.83
C ALA A 82 5.03 11.55 -28.31
N ASP A 83 6.06 11.09 -29.03
CA ASP A 83 5.96 10.66 -30.45
C ASP A 83 6.39 9.20 -30.60
N HIS A 84 5.67 8.26 -29.97
CA HIS A 84 6.00 6.85 -30.08
C HIS A 84 5.53 6.24 -31.44
N GLY A 85 6.39 5.38 -31.98
CA GLY A 85 6.10 4.63 -33.20
C GLY A 85 5.27 3.35 -32.95
N PRO A 86 4.82 2.66 -34.02
CA PRO A 86 4.06 1.41 -33.89
C PRO A 86 4.86 0.28 -33.22
N GLY A 87 6.18 0.37 -33.20
CA GLY A 87 7.06 -0.56 -32.49
C GLY A 87 7.16 -0.34 -30.98
N TRP A 88 6.54 0.74 -30.47
CA TRP A 88 6.53 0.99 -29.03
C TRP A 88 5.30 0.37 -28.35
N THR A 89 5.54 -0.33 -27.27
CA THR A 89 4.52 -0.74 -26.29
C THR A 89 5.08 -0.50 -24.89
N PRO A 90 4.24 -0.47 -23.83
CA PRO A 90 4.77 -0.42 -22.46
C PRO A 90 5.83 -1.49 -22.18
N LEU A 91 5.69 -2.68 -22.76
CA LEU A 91 6.64 -3.76 -22.59
C LEU A 91 7.96 -3.52 -23.33
N THR A 92 7.95 -3.07 -24.59
CA THR A 92 9.20 -2.77 -25.32
C THR A 92 9.97 -1.62 -24.68
N GLY A 93 9.26 -0.60 -24.20
CA GLY A 93 9.82 0.49 -23.39
C GLY A 93 10.47 -0.02 -22.11
N ALA A 94 9.75 -0.82 -21.34
CA ALA A 94 10.24 -1.43 -20.11
C ALA A 94 11.47 -2.31 -20.34
N LEU A 95 11.49 -3.14 -21.39
CA LEU A 95 12.64 -4.00 -21.72
C LEU A 95 13.89 -3.19 -22.06
N SER A 96 13.73 -2.08 -22.80
CA SER A 96 14.83 -1.15 -23.08
C SER A 96 15.37 -0.51 -21.80
N GLU A 97 14.49 -0.03 -20.94
CA GLU A 97 14.87 0.57 -19.65
C GLU A 97 15.58 -0.44 -18.73
N LEU A 98 15.04 -1.65 -18.60
CA LEU A 98 15.64 -2.72 -17.78
C LEU A 98 17.04 -3.06 -18.28
N ALA A 99 17.27 -3.19 -19.57
CA ALA A 99 18.58 -3.51 -20.12
C ALA A 99 19.60 -2.38 -19.84
N VAL A 100 19.18 -1.12 -19.95
CA VAL A 100 20.01 0.03 -19.60
C VAL A 100 20.36 0.01 -18.12
N GLN A 101 19.40 -0.29 -17.24
CA GLN A 101 19.65 -0.35 -15.80
C GLN A 101 20.55 -1.54 -15.38
N PHE A 102 20.50 -2.68 -16.08
CA PHE A 102 21.38 -3.84 -15.83
C PHE A 102 22.82 -3.64 -16.35
N SER A 103 23.02 -2.74 -17.28
CA SER A 103 24.30 -2.58 -17.99
C SER A 103 25.43 -1.91 -17.20
N PRO A 104 25.21 -1.06 -16.18
CA PRO A 104 26.29 -0.40 -15.47
C PRO A 104 27.34 -1.39 -14.96
N LYS A 105 28.60 -0.97 -14.98
CA LYS A 105 29.72 -1.76 -14.46
C LYS A 105 29.52 -1.99 -12.96
N VAL A 106 29.57 -3.23 -12.54
CA VAL A 106 29.62 -3.63 -11.14
C VAL A 106 31.05 -3.95 -10.73
N LEU A 107 31.33 -3.92 -9.42
CA LEU A 107 32.66 -4.16 -8.87
C LEU A 107 33.22 -5.51 -9.35
N GLY A 108 34.42 -5.49 -9.94
CA GLY A 108 35.13 -6.69 -10.39
C GLY A 108 34.57 -7.38 -11.64
N ALA A 109 33.51 -6.87 -12.27
CA ALA A 109 32.91 -7.52 -13.43
C ALA A 109 32.73 -6.56 -14.63
N ARG A 110 32.73 -7.15 -15.83
CA ARG A 110 32.44 -6.40 -17.05
C ARG A 110 30.93 -6.04 -17.14
N PRO A 111 30.54 -4.95 -17.80
CA PRO A 111 29.15 -4.61 -18.05
C PRO A 111 28.38 -5.78 -18.69
N VAL A 112 27.09 -5.91 -18.37
CA VAL A 112 26.20 -6.84 -19.07
C VAL A 112 25.84 -6.22 -20.41
N ARG A 113 25.79 -7.04 -21.47
CA ARG A 113 25.46 -6.64 -22.82
C ARG A 113 24.20 -7.37 -23.25
N PHE A 114 23.34 -6.68 -24.00
CA PHE A 114 22.05 -7.20 -24.44
C PHE A 114 21.93 -7.29 -25.97
N PRO A 115 22.77 -8.12 -26.66
CA PRO A 115 22.76 -8.16 -28.12
C PRO A 115 21.47 -8.76 -28.70
N ARG A 116 20.90 -9.81 -28.06
CA ARG A 116 19.66 -10.44 -28.55
C ARG A 116 18.48 -9.49 -28.41
N LEU A 117 18.32 -8.92 -27.22
CA LEU A 117 17.26 -7.95 -26.94
C LEU A 117 17.35 -6.73 -27.88
N SER A 118 18.57 -6.20 -28.06
CA SER A 118 18.78 -5.04 -28.93
C SER A 118 18.36 -5.33 -30.37
N LEU A 119 18.72 -6.51 -30.91
CA LEU A 119 18.28 -6.96 -32.24
C LEU A 119 16.77 -7.00 -32.38
N GLY A 120 16.08 -7.61 -31.42
CA GLY A 120 14.62 -7.72 -31.46
C GLY A 120 13.92 -6.38 -31.37
N LEU A 121 14.38 -5.49 -30.46
CA LEU A 121 13.78 -4.15 -30.30
C LEU A 121 14.02 -3.27 -31.54
N VAL A 122 15.19 -3.37 -32.19
CA VAL A 122 15.45 -2.67 -33.46
C VAL A 122 14.56 -3.22 -34.57
N ALA A 123 14.40 -4.55 -34.67
CA ALA A 123 13.54 -5.16 -35.70
C ALA A 123 12.08 -4.71 -35.53
N VAL A 124 11.58 -4.63 -34.31
CA VAL A 124 10.23 -4.14 -33.99
C VAL A 124 10.09 -2.64 -34.26
N ALA A 125 11.07 -1.82 -33.88
CA ALA A 125 11.04 -0.38 -34.14
C ALA A 125 11.04 -0.06 -35.66
N ALA A 126 11.75 -0.84 -36.45
CA ALA A 126 11.89 -0.63 -37.90
C ALA A 126 10.56 -0.83 -38.70
N ILE A 127 9.54 -1.43 -38.11
CA ILE A 127 8.22 -1.66 -38.76
C ILE A 127 7.60 -0.34 -39.26
N GLY A 128 7.80 0.78 -38.55
CA GLY A 128 7.21 2.07 -38.92
C GLY A 128 8.13 2.98 -39.71
N TRP A 129 9.33 2.54 -40.11
CA TRP A 129 10.27 3.37 -40.84
C TRP A 129 9.96 3.37 -42.34
N SER A 130 9.85 4.57 -42.91
CA SER A 130 9.61 4.77 -44.34
C SER A 130 10.53 5.87 -44.88
N ARG A 131 10.67 5.94 -46.17
CA ARG A 131 11.44 7.00 -46.85
C ARG A 131 10.87 8.40 -46.61
N GLU A 132 9.57 8.48 -46.36
CA GLU A 132 8.85 9.74 -46.13
C GLU A 132 9.01 10.26 -44.70
N ASP A 133 9.43 9.41 -43.72
CA ASP A 133 9.55 9.76 -42.28
C ASP A 133 10.94 9.37 -41.72
N ASP A 134 11.98 9.94 -42.29
CA ASP A 134 13.38 9.76 -41.89
C ASP A 134 13.62 10.24 -40.43
N GLU A 135 12.85 11.23 -39.99
CA GLU A 135 12.92 11.74 -38.61
C GLU A 135 12.44 10.71 -37.58
N ARG A 136 11.53 9.84 -37.97
CA ARG A 136 11.03 8.77 -37.09
C ARG A 136 12.12 7.73 -36.85
N ALA A 137 12.75 7.24 -37.90
CA ALA A 137 13.87 6.30 -37.76
C ALA A 137 14.98 6.87 -36.90
N ARG A 138 15.28 8.18 -37.05
CA ARG A 138 16.25 8.90 -36.23
C ARG A 138 15.84 8.95 -34.77
N ARG A 139 14.58 9.29 -34.46
CA ARG A 139 14.07 9.35 -33.11
C ARG A 139 14.07 7.98 -32.43
N ASP A 140 13.61 6.94 -33.10
CA ASP A 140 13.58 5.58 -32.54
C ASP A 140 14.99 5.05 -32.28
N LEU A 141 15.94 5.30 -33.18
CA LEU A 141 17.36 4.95 -32.99
C LEU A 141 18.01 5.75 -31.85
N GLN A 142 17.67 7.03 -31.69
CA GLN A 142 18.13 7.83 -30.56
C GLN A 142 17.60 7.28 -29.21
N ARG A 143 16.34 6.84 -29.18
CA ARG A 143 15.73 6.20 -27.98
C ARG A 143 16.38 4.87 -27.65
N LEU A 144 16.68 4.06 -28.66
CA LEU A 144 17.40 2.81 -28.49
C LEU A 144 18.93 3.03 -28.29
N GLY A 145 19.42 4.24 -28.51
CA GLY A 145 20.84 4.59 -28.38
C GLY A 145 21.49 4.16 -27.07
N PRO A 146 20.89 4.42 -25.89
CA PRO A 146 21.43 3.96 -24.61
C PRO A 146 21.54 2.44 -24.52
N LEU A 147 20.55 1.70 -25.03
CA LEU A 147 20.57 0.23 -25.10
C LEU A 147 21.66 -0.26 -26.05
N LEU A 148 21.77 0.33 -27.24
CA LEU A 148 22.75 -0.03 -28.26
C LEU A 148 24.17 0.29 -27.80
N ALA A 149 24.36 1.35 -27.02
CA ALA A 149 25.64 1.67 -26.37
C ALA A 149 26.10 0.59 -25.38
N THR A 150 25.18 -0.23 -24.87
CA THR A 150 25.55 -1.38 -24.02
C THR A 150 26.24 -2.51 -24.82
N VAL A 151 25.98 -2.60 -26.11
CA VAL A 151 26.54 -3.64 -26.99
C VAL A 151 27.96 -3.28 -27.43
N ASP A 152 28.27 -2.00 -27.66
CA ASP A 152 29.61 -1.54 -28.03
C ASP A 152 30.22 -0.69 -26.90
N ALA A 153 31.31 -1.20 -26.32
CA ALA A 153 31.96 -0.59 -25.16
C ALA A 153 32.95 0.55 -25.51
N THR A 154 33.05 0.95 -26.78
CA THR A 154 33.95 2.06 -27.19
C THR A 154 33.27 3.39 -26.86
N ARG A 155 33.93 4.22 -26.00
CA ARG A 155 33.43 5.53 -25.59
C ARG A 155 33.23 6.44 -26.81
N GLY A 156 32.04 6.97 -27.00
CA GLY A 156 31.68 7.85 -28.12
C GLY A 156 31.03 7.14 -29.32
N ALA A 157 30.98 5.81 -29.34
CA ALA A 157 30.46 5.03 -30.47
C ALA A 157 28.95 5.23 -30.71
N ALA A 158 28.15 5.52 -29.69
CA ALA A 158 26.68 5.60 -29.83
C ALA A 158 26.25 6.73 -30.79
N ALA A 159 26.77 7.95 -30.67
CA ALA A 159 26.43 9.06 -31.55
C ALA A 159 26.96 8.86 -32.97
N HIS A 160 28.22 8.41 -33.09
CA HIS A 160 28.86 8.11 -34.36
C HIS A 160 28.17 6.95 -35.09
N TRP A 161 27.73 5.98 -34.34
CA TRP A 161 27.05 4.81 -34.82
C TRP A 161 25.59 5.11 -35.28
N VAL A 162 24.81 5.86 -34.52
CA VAL A 162 23.49 6.36 -34.92
C VAL A 162 23.63 7.17 -36.22
N GLY A 163 24.66 8.02 -36.35
CA GLY A 163 24.95 8.77 -37.56
C GLY A 163 25.26 7.88 -38.79
N LYS A 164 26.05 6.80 -38.61
CA LYS A 164 26.35 5.83 -39.70
C LYS A 164 25.13 5.04 -40.14
N VAL A 165 24.33 4.54 -39.20
CA VAL A 165 23.10 3.80 -39.53
C VAL A 165 22.14 4.70 -40.27
N LEU A 166 21.95 5.95 -39.83
CA LEU A 166 21.08 6.91 -40.50
C LEU A 166 21.59 7.27 -41.90
N ALA A 167 22.90 7.45 -42.11
CA ALA A 167 23.49 7.72 -43.42
C ALA A 167 23.28 6.55 -44.39
N LYS A 168 23.42 5.32 -43.90
CA LYS A 168 23.21 4.11 -44.71
C LYS A 168 21.75 3.85 -45.02
N LEU A 169 20.83 4.11 -44.05
CA LEU A 169 19.41 4.10 -44.28
C LEU A 169 18.98 5.09 -45.37
N ALA A 170 19.48 6.33 -45.31
CA ALA A 170 19.24 7.35 -46.31
C ALA A 170 19.75 6.92 -47.70
N ALA A 171 20.91 6.27 -47.76
CA ALA A 171 21.46 5.70 -49.02
C ALA A 171 20.57 4.55 -49.55
N THR A 172 20.16 3.63 -48.69
CA THR A 172 19.28 2.50 -49.08
C THR A 172 17.91 2.99 -49.56
N PHE A 173 17.34 4.03 -48.94
CA PHE A 173 16.11 4.68 -49.38
C PHE A 173 16.30 5.44 -50.69
N ALA A 174 17.50 5.92 -51.01
CA ALA A 174 17.81 6.58 -52.29
C ALA A 174 17.94 5.61 -53.46
N GLU A 175 18.43 4.38 -53.22
CA GLU A 175 18.66 3.36 -54.25
C GLU A 175 17.42 2.56 -54.66
N THR A 176 16.40 2.48 -53.80
CA THR A 176 15.18 1.69 -54.08
C THR A 176 14.08 2.56 -54.71
N ALA A 177 14.01 2.55 -56.04
CA ALA A 177 13.01 3.30 -56.82
C ALA A 177 11.64 2.62 -56.99
N ALA A 178 11.33 1.52 -56.28
CA ALA A 178 10.12 0.74 -56.49
C ALA A 178 9.10 0.84 -55.31
N PRO A 179 7.77 0.94 -55.58
CA PRO A 179 6.74 1.16 -54.60
C PRO A 179 6.19 -0.15 -54.00
N LEU A 180 7.00 -0.92 -53.30
CA LEU A 180 6.53 -2.14 -52.60
C LEU A 180 6.86 -2.04 -51.11
N ALA A 181 5.87 -1.65 -50.31
CA ALA A 181 5.99 -1.41 -48.86
C ALA A 181 6.59 -2.60 -48.07
N GLY A 182 6.36 -3.84 -48.47
CA GLY A 182 6.91 -5.02 -47.78
C GLY A 182 8.41 -5.24 -48.01
N VAL A 183 8.92 -4.92 -49.20
CA VAL A 183 10.34 -5.09 -49.57
C VAL A 183 11.22 -4.01 -48.96
N LEU A 184 10.66 -2.82 -48.72
CA LEU A 184 11.36 -1.71 -48.06
C LEU A 184 11.62 -1.97 -46.57
N ALA A 185 10.66 -2.55 -45.86
CA ALA A 185 10.82 -2.93 -44.45
C ALA A 185 11.93 -3.99 -44.29
N GLU A 186 12.00 -4.93 -45.22
CA GLU A 186 12.98 -6.02 -45.23
C GLU A 186 14.40 -5.52 -45.45
N ALA A 187 14.60 -4.67 -46.48
CA ALA A 187 15.90 -4.06 -46.77
C ALA A 187 16.39 -3.10 -45.67
N THR A 188 15.47 -2.40 -45.01
CA THR A 188 15.79 -1.47 -43.93
C THR A 188 16.25 -2.20 -42.66
N VAL A 189 15.53 -3.27 -42.28
CA VAL A 189 15.91 -4.12 -41.15
C VAL A 189 17.27 -4.77 -41.44
N GLU A 190 17.49 -5.30 -42.65
CA GLU A 190 18.75 -5.93 -43.04
C GLU A 190 19.93 -4.98 -43.00
N THR A 191 19.79 -3.75 -43.48
CA THR A 191 20.83 -2.73 -43.48
C THR A 191 21.22 -2.29 -42.05
N VAL A 192 20.20 -2.10 -41.20
CA VAL A 192 20.43 -1.77 -39.76
C VAL A 192 21.14 -2.91 -39.06
N LEU A 193 20.72 -4.15 -39.33
CA LEU A 193 21.30 -5.34 -38.70
C LEU A 193 22.76 -5.52 -39.10
N GLU A 194 23.12 -5.32 -40.38
CA GLU A 194 24.50 -5.46 -40.84
C GLU A 194 25.45 -4.43 -40.24
N GLU A 195 25.04 -3.16 -40.13
CA GLU A 195 25.90 -2.10 -39.61
C GLU A 195 26.02 -2.14 -38.10
N VAL A 196 24.88 -2.43 -37.40
CA VAL A 196 24.81 -2.45 -35.92
C VAL A 196 25.60 -3.59 -35.32
N PHE A 197 25.51 -4.75 -35.92
CA PHE A 197 25.86 -5.98 -35.21
C PHE A 197 27.10 -6.71 -35.74
N GLY A 198 27.71 -6.27 -36.81
CA GLY A 198 28.97 -6.76 -37.40
C GLY A 198 29.52 -8.07 -36.83
N ARG A 199 30.43 -8.00 -35.88
CA ARG A 199 31.10 -9.17 -35.29
C ARG A 199 30.29 -9.93 -34.23
N MET A 200 29.28 -9.30 -33.56
CA MET A 200 28.43 -9.92 -32.51
C MET A 200 27.17 -10.59 -33.10
N GLN A 201 26.88 -10.38 -34.37
CA GLN A 201 25.66 -10.75 -35.07
C GLN A 201 25.34 -12.24 -35.04
N ARG A 202 26.32 -13.12 -35.30
CA ARG A 202 26.05 -14.56 -35.57
C ARG A 202 25.41 -15.31 -34.40
N SER A 203 25.84 -15.09 -33.16
CA SER A 203 25.28 -15.80 -32.02
C SER A 203 23.92 -15.23 -31.57
N ALA A 204 23.75 -13.92 -31.64
CA ALA A 204 22.50 -13.27 -31.29
C ALA A 204 21.42 -13.48 -32.35
N GLU A 205 21.80 -13.40 -33.62
CA GLU A 205 20.93 -13.70 -34.76
C GLU A 205 20.48 -15.15 -34.78
N GLY A 206 21.41 -16.10 -34.54
CA GLY A 206 21.08 -17.53 -34.51
C GLY A 206 20.00 -17.90 -33.48
N TRP A 207 19.90 -17.14 -32.36
CA TRP A 207 18.87 -17.36 -31.37
C TRP A 207 17.45 -17.13 -31.93
N TYR A 208 17.27 -16.14 -32.82
CA TYR A 208 15.99 -15.84 -33.47
C TYR A 208 15.57 -16.94 -34.49
N GLY A 209 16.48 -17.82 -34.91
CA GLY A 209 16.14 -19.01 -35.67
C GLY A 209 15.21 -19.97 -34.92
N GLY A 210 15.13 -19.88 -33.58
CA GLY A 210 14.17 -20.58 -32.73
C GLY A 210 12.79 -19.91 -32.64
N TYR A 211 12.62 -18.72 -33.22
CA TYR A 211 11.28 -18.12 -33.30
C TYR A 211 10.39 -18.92 -34.25
N ARG A 212 9.08 -18.90 -33.99
CA ARG A 212 8.12 -19.71 -34.77
C ARG A 212 8.24 -19.43 -36.28
N ASN A 213 8.14 -20.45 -37.06
CA ASN A 213 8.22 -20.40 -38.54
C ASN A 213 9.54 -19.86 -39.12
N ALA A 214 10.57 -19.64 -38.29
CA ALA A 214 11.88 -19.16 -38.73
C ALA A 214 12.69 -20.23 -39.49
N GLY A 215 12.37 -21.52 -39.34
CA GLY A 215 13.07 -22.62 -39.98
C GLY A 215 14.58 -22.69 -39.66
N GLY A 216 15.00 -22.25 -38.47
CA GLY A 216 16.38 -22.19 -38.06
C GLY A 216 17.16 -20.96 -38.56
N ARG A 217 16.53 -20.09 -39.34
CA ARG A 217 17.17 -18.90 -39.94
C ARG A 217 16.93 -17.66 -39.09
N GLY A 218 17.98 -17.08 -38.53
CA GLY A 218 17.87 -15.92 -37.62
C GLY A 218 17.21 -14.70 -38.26
N LYS A 219 17.58 -14.34 -39.47
CA LYS A 219 16.96 -13.24 -40.23
C LYS A 219 15.46 -13.45 -40.44
N ALA A 220 15.06 -14.64 -40.85
CA ALA A 220 13.63 -15.00 -41.03
C ALA A 220 12.88 -14.91 -39.71
N GLY A 221 13.52 -15.29 -38.58
CA GLY A 221 12.95 -15.17 -37.24
C GLY A 221 12.71 -13.73 -36.80
N LEU A 222 13.64 -12.83 -37.09
CA LEU A 222 13.50 -11.40 -36.82
C LEU A 222 12.39 -10.74 -37.63
N GLN A 223 12.31 -11.09 -38.94
CA GLN A 223 11.23 -10.62 -39.81
C GLN A 223 9.87 -11.12 -39.32
N GLN A 224 9.78 -12.42 -38.98
CA GLN A 224 8.54 -13.00 -38.47
C GLN A 224 8.13 -12.36 -37.13
N LEU A 225 9.11 -12.07 -36.26
CA LEU A 225 8.87 -11.35 -34.98
C LEU A 225 8.27 -9.96 -35.26
N ALA A 226 8.86 -9.20 -36.18
CA ALA A 226 8.37 -7.88 -36.56
C ALA A 226 6.94 -7.95 -37.13
N ASN A 227 6.68 -8.87 -38.08
CA ASN A 227 5.36 -9.07 -38.68
C ASN A 227 4.31 -9.47 -37.63
N ASP A 228 4.65 -10.38 -36.70
CA ASP A 228 3.73 -10.79 -35.63
C ASP A 228 3.45 -9.64 -34.64
N PHE A 229 4.45 -8.80 -34.38
CA PHE A 229 4.28 -7.61 -33.55
C PHE A 229 3.34 -6.58 -34.21
N GLU A 230 3.49 -6.35 -35.53
CA GLU A 230 2.63 -5.46 -36.31
C GLU A 230 1.17 -5.93 -36.36
N GLN A 231 0.95 -7.24 -36.53
CA GLN A 231 -0.39 -7.83 -36.62
C GLN A 231 -1.22 -7.60 -35.32
N GLY A 232 -0.57 -7.32 -34.20
CA GLY A 232 -1.27 -7.04 -32.92
C GLY A 232 -1.89 -8.28 -32.28
N GLY A 233 -2.70 -8.04 -31.25
CA GLY A 233 -3.43 -9.08 -30.52
C GLY A 233 -2.53 -10.19 -29.96
N ARG A 234 -2.96 -11.43 -30.08
CA ARG A 234 -2.23 -12.60 -29.54
C ARG A 234 -0.82 -12.75 -30.15
N ARG A 235 -0.65 -12.43 -31.44
CA ARG A 235 0.64 -12.53 -32.10
C ARG A 235 1.66 -11.55 -31.52
N ARG A 236 1.23 -10.31 -31.28
CA ARG A 236 2.06 -9.32 -30.58
C ARG A 236 2.46 -9.82 -29.19
N SER A 237 1.53 -10.36 -28.42
CA SER A 237 1.85 -10.88 -27.08
C SER A 237 2.86 -12.03 -27.13
N GLU A 238 2.82 -12.89 -28.16
CA GLU A 238 3.81 -13.96 -28.37
C GLU A 238 5.18 -13.37 -28.74
N ALA A 239 5.23 -12.34 -29.59
CA ALA A 239 6.45 -11.62 -29.95
C ALA A 239 7.06 -10.91 -28.74
N GLU A 240 6.25 -10.23 -27.95
CA GLU A 240 6.64 -9.58 -26.70
C GLU A 240 7.20 -10.58 -25.67
N ALA A 241 6.54 -11.74 -25.50
CA ALA A 241 7.03 -12.79 -24.62
C ALA A 241 8.40 -13.32 -25.07
N PHE A 242 8.63 -13.41 -26.38
CA PHE A 242 9.92 -13.81 -26.94
C PHE A 242 11.02 -12.76 -26.67
N LEU A 243 10.68 -11.45 -26.73
CA LEU A 243 11.61 -10.38 -26.34
C LEU A 243 11.98 -10.43 -24.85
N VAL A 244 11.04 -10.81 -23.96
CA VAL A 244 11.36 -11.09 -22.54
C VAL A 244 12.36 -12.24 -22.44
N GLY A 245 12.16 -13.29 -23.26
CA GLY A 245 13.12 -14.40 -23.41
C GLY A 245 14.51 -13.92 -23.86
N ALA A 246 14.59 -12.95 -24.78
CA ALA A 246 15.87 -12.38 -25.22
C ALA A 246 16.62 -11.66 -24.09
N LEU A 247 15.91 -10.91 -23.23
CA LEU A 247 16.47 -10.28 -22.02
C LEU A 247 17.07 -11.32 -21.08
N THR A 248 16.30 -12.35 -20.75
CA THR A 248 16.73 -13.41 -19.83
C THR A 248 17.88 -14.22 -20.39
N GLU A 249 17.90 -14.49 -21.68
CA GLU A 249 18.99 -15.20 -22.35
C GLU A 249 20.29 -14.39 -22.37
N ASP A 250 20.22 -13.08 -22.62
CA ASP A 250 21.40 -12.22 -22.53
C ASP A 250 21.98 -12.17 -21.11
N LEU A 251 21.10 -12.12 -20.09
CA LEU A 251 21.50 -12.22 -18.68
C LEU A 251 22.15 -13.60 -18.39
N PHE A 252 21.54 -14.69 -18.83
CA PHE A 252 22.08 -16.03 -18.64
C PHE A 252 23.49 -16.17 -19.24
N HIS A 253 23.68 -15.70 -20.49
CA HIS A 253 24.99 -15.72 -21.13
C HIS A 253 26.05 -14.87 -20.42
N ALA A 254 25.63 -13.79 -19.76
CA ALA A 254 26.53 -12.96 -18.95
C ALA A 254 27.07 -13.72 -17.70
N TYR A 255 26.38 -14.77 -17.27
CA TYR A 255 26.68 -15.55 -16.06
C TYR A 255 27.16 -16.99 -16.37
N THR A 256 27.44 -17.33 -17.61
CA THR A 256 27.92 -18.67 -18.04
C THR A 256 29.36 -18.64 -18.51
N GLY A 257 29.98 -19.84 -18.61
CA GLY A 257 31.36 -20.04 -19.09
C GLY A 257 32.41 -19.38 -18.19
N LEU A 258 33.53 -18.95 -18.78
CA LEU A 258 34.64 -18.28 -18.09
C LEU A 258 34.22 -16.96 -17.40
N ARG A 259 33.14 -16.35 -17.83
CA ARG A 259 32.59 -15.10 -17.24
C ARG A 259 31.98 -15.33 -15.86
N ARG A 260 31.61 -16.57 -15.53
CA ARG A 260 31.06 -16.94 -14.20
C ARG A 260 32.03 -16.63 -13.07
N GLY A 261 33.34 -16.84 -13.29
CA GLY A 261 34.38 -16.62 -12.27
C GLY A 261 34.57 -15.15 -11.87
N THR A 262 34.21 -14.23 -12.74
CA THR A 262 34.39 -12.77 -12.51
C THR A 262 33.15 -12.09 -11.93
N ARG A 263 31.99 -12.76 -11.85
CA ARG A 263 30.77 -12.20 -11.32
C ARG A 263 30.43 -12.80 -9.97
N VAL A 264 30.14 -11.95 -9.02
CA VAL A 264 29.69 -12.33 -7.67
C VAL A 264 28.20 -12.01 -7.57
N GLY A 265 27.43 -12.93 -7.02
CA GLY A 265 25.99 -12.79 -6.87
C GLY A 265 25.20 -13.05 -8.16
N ARG A 266 23.88 -12.94 -8.06
CA ARG A 266 22.93 -13.10 -9.17
C ARG A 266 22.34 -11.74 -9.55
N PRO A 267 21.94 -11.54 -10.82
CA PRO A 267 21.25 -10.31 -11.23
C PRO A 267 19.90 -10.19 -10.53
N LEU A 268 19.54 -8.97 -10.16
CA LEU A 268 18.31 -8.65 -9.42
C LEU A 268 17.35 -7.84 -10.31
N LEU A 269 16.18 -8.40 -10.59
CA LEU A 269 15.05 -7.69 -11.21
C LEU A 269 14.05 -7.33 -10.12
N LEU A 270 13.86 -6.04 -9.90
CA LEU A 270 12.92 -5.49 -8.95
C LEU A 270 11.71 -4.93 -9.70
N LEU A 271 10.50 -5.44 -9.41
CA LEU A 271 9.26 -5.04 -10.06
C LEU A 271 8.29 -4.47 -9.03
N ASP A 272 8.07 -3.17 -9.06
CA ASP A 272 7.00 -2.57 -8.25
C ASP A 272 5.67 -2.64 -9.02
N ASN A 273 4.56 -2.71 -8.30
CA ASN A 273 3.21 -2.84 -8.86
C ASN A 273 3.06 -4.01 -9.87
N ALA A 274 3.68 -5.16 -9.59
CA ALA A 274 3.71 -6.31 -10.49
C ALA A 274 2.33 -6.96 -10.77
N HIS A 275 1.28 -6.57 -10.08
CA HIS A 275 -0.11 -6.95 -10.36
C HIS A 275 -0.70 -6.23 -11.59
N GLU A 276 -0.08 -5.13 -12.03
CA GLU A 276 -0.46 -4.41 -13.25
C GLU A 276 -0.19 -5.28 -14.50
N PRO A 277 -0.87 -5.00 -15.64
CA PRO A 277 -0.72 -5.81 -16.84
C PRO A 277 0.73 -5.99 -17.30
N LEU A 278 1.54 -4.92 -17.23
CA LEU A 278 2.96 -4.95 -17.58
C LEU A 278 3.77 -5.90 -16.71
N GLY A 279 3.50 -5.91 -15.39
CA GLY A 279 4.17 -6.82 -14.46
C GLY A 279 3.91 -8.29 -14.80
N ARG A 280 2.68 -8.61 -15.19
CA ARG A 280 2.31 -9.96 -15.67
C ARG A 280 3.00 -10.33 -16.97
N GLN A 281 3.01 -9.41 -17.94
CA GLN A 281 3.68 -9.59 -19.22
C GLN A 281 5.19 -9.83 -19.08
N LEU A 282 5.83 -9.31 -18.03
CA LEU A 282 7.23 -9.57 -17.72
C LEU A 282 7.44 -10.91 -16.99
N VAL A 283 6.64 -11.18 -15.96
CA VAL A 283 6.87 -12.32 -15.06
C VAL A 283 6.42 -13.64 -15.69
N GLU A 284 5.29 -13.67 -16.40
CA GLU A 284 4.72 -14.90 -16.93
C GLU A 284 5.60 -15.60 -17.97
N PRO A 285 6.23 -14.92 -18.96
CA PRO A 285 7.17 -15.55 -19.86
C PRO A 285 8.40 -16.15 -19.16
N ILE A 286 8.92 -15.47 -18.12
CA ILE A 286 10.04 -15.99 -17.31
C ILE A 286 9.63 -17.31 -16.63
N LEU A 287 8.47 -17.33 -16.00
CA LEU A 287 7.95 -18.52 -15.32
C LEU A 287 7.66 -19.66 -16.31
N ARG A 288 7.10 -19.36 -17.47
CA ARG A 288 6.85 -20.36 -18.53
C ARG A 288 8.14 -20.98 -19.05
N ALA A 289 9.17 -20.16 -19.30
CA ALA A 289 10.46 -20.64 -19.75
C ALA A 289 11.12 -21.56 -18.71
N ARG A 290 11.07 -21.19 -17.43
CA ARG A 290 11.55 -22.01 -16.32
C ARG A 290 10.81 -23.34 -16.21
N ALA A 291 9.47 -23.33 -16.36
CA ALA A 291 8.64 -24.53 -16.27
C ALA A 291 8.82 -25.48 -17.48
N ALA A 292 8.91 -24.92 -18.71
CA ALA A 292 8.95 -25.70 -19.93
C ALA A 292 10.35 -26.30 -20.23
N GLU A 293 11.41 -25.54 -19.99
CA GLU A 293 12.75 -25.90 -20.46
C GLU A 293 13.67 -26.41 -19.32
N GLY A 294 13.20 -26.38 -18.07
CA GLY A 294 14.07 -26.61 -16.91
C GLY A 294 15.27 -25.65 -16.89
N ARG A 295 15.17 -24.54 -17.59
CA ARG A 295 16.24 -23.56 -17.75
C ARG A 295 16.46 -22.77 -16.48
N ARG A 296 17.70 -22.69 -16.07
CA ARG A 296 18.17 -22.00 -14.87
C ARG A 296 18.78 -20.67 -15.29
N ASP A 297 17.93 -19.65 -15.44
CA ASP A 297 18.33 -18.31 -15.89
C ASP A 297 19.13 -17.51 -14.87
N ARG A 298 19.17 -17.96 -13.59
CA ARG A 298 19.85 -17.32 -12.45
C ARG A 298 19.34 -15.91 -12.13
N LEU A 299 18.32 -15.42 -12.81
CA LEU A 299 17.73 -14.13 -12.50
C LEU A 299 16.89 -14.21 -11.23
N VAL A 300 17.22 -13.40 -10.24
CA VAL A 300 16.40 -13.22 -9.04
C VAL A 300 15.37 -12.15 -9.32
N VAL A 301 14.10 -12.53 -9.31
CA VAL A 301 12.98 -11.58 -9.48
C VAL A 301 12.34 -11.34 -8.13
N LEU A 302 12.35 -10.08 -7.70
CA LEU A 302 11.66 -9.60 -6.50
C LEU A 302 10.57 -8.64 -6.94
N ALA A 303 9.33 -9.02 -6.73
CA ALA A 303 8.17 -8.26 -7.17
C ALA A 303 7.33 -7.77 -5.98
N ALA A 304 6.63 -6.66 -6.12
CA ALA A 304 5.68 -6.15 -5.15
C ALA A 304 4.28 -6.15 -5.73
N SER A 305 3.31 -6.72 -5.00
CA SER A 305 1.90 -6.74 -5.37
C SER A 305 1.03 -6.24 -4.22
N ARG A 306 0.04 -5.39 -4.51
CA ARG A 306 -0.97 -4.98 -3.53
C ARG A 306 -2.13 -5.98 -3.43
N VAL A 307 -2.35 -6.76 -4.45
CA VAL A 307 -3.45 -7.72 -4.53
C VAL A 307 -2.97 -9.08 -4.03
N ARG A 308 -3.62 -9.59 -2.98
CA ARG A 308 -3.28 -10.88 -2.37
C ARG A 308 -3.77 -12.07 -3.18
N ASP A 309 -4.95 -11.95 -3.80
CA ASP A 309 -5.67 -13.03 -4.50
C ASP A 309 -5.71 -12.83 -6.01
N HIS A 310 -4.59 -12.39 -6.57
CA HIS A 310 -4.41 -12.31 -8.01
C HIS A 310 -4.31 -13.73 -8.62
N GLU A 311 -4.86 -13.92 -9.82
CA GLU A 311 -4.90 -15.23 -10.48
C GLU A 311 -3.52 -15.90 -10.57
N ALA A 312 -2.47 -15.13 -10.89
CA ALA A 312 -1.09 -15.63 -10.92
C ALA A 312 -0.57 -16.12 -9.55
N LEU A 313 -1.16 -15.65 -8.42
CA LEU A 313 -0.78 -16.02 -7.06
C LEU A 313 -1.60 -17.17 -6.49
N ARG A 314 -2.63 -17.67 -7.20
CA ARG A 314 -3.49 -18.76 -6.69
C ARG A 314 -2.72 -20.05 -6.41
N GLN A 315 -1.70 -20.32 -7.21
CA GLN A 315 -0.86 -21.53 -7.11
C GLN A 315 0.49 -21.25 -6.45
N ALA A 316 0.73 -20.02 -5.99
CA ALA A 316 1.97 -19.63 -5.34
C ALA A 316 2.12 -20.29 -3.96
N THR A 317 3.33 -20.63 -3.62
CA THR A 317 3.67 -21.01 -2.24
C THR A 317 3.64 -19.76 -1.37
N ARG A 318 2.76 -19.74 -0.37
CA ARG A 318 2.54 -18.59 0.51
C ARG A 318 3.31 -18.76 1.82
N THR A 319 3.91 -17.68 2.28
CA THR A 319 4.60 -17.61 3.58
C THR A 319 4.49 -16.20 4.15
N ARG A 320 4.73 -16.05 5.45
CA ARG A 320 4.82 -14.74 6.11
C ARG A 320 6.27 -14.31 6.22
N LEU A 321 6.50 -13.00 6.23
CA LEU A 321 7.84 -12.43 6.27
C LEU A 321 8.73 -13.01 7.39
N PRO A 322 8.30 -13.13 8.66
CA PRO A 322 9.16 -13.68 9.72
C PRO A 322 9.60 -15.14 9.47
N GLU A 323 8.76 -15.91 8.79
CA GLU A 323 9.04 -17.34 8.49
C GLU A 323 10.18 -17.49 7.47
N THR A 324 10.49 -16.42 6.72
CA THR A 324 11.61 -16.42 5.76
C THR A 324 12.97 -16.10 6.40
N ALA A 325 13.05 -15.82 7.70
CA ALA A 325 14.27 -15.37 8.37
C ALA A 325 15.46 -16.33 8.21
N HIS A 326 15.21 -17.63 8.32
CA HIS A 326 16.27 -18.64 8.24
C HIS A 326 16.23 -19.44 6.94
N ARG A 327 15.05 -19.76 6.44
CA ARG A 327 14.83 -20.52 5.21
C ARG A 327 13.47 -20.22 4.64
N ALA A 328 13.40 -19.87 3.36
CA ALA A 328 12.13 -19.73 2.68
C ALA A 328 11.62 -21.11 2.19
N PRO A 329 10.30 -21.33 2.18
CA PRO A 329 9.74 -22.54 1.61
C PRO A 329 10.07 -22.64 0.12
N CYS A 330 10.41 -23.85 -0.34
CA CYS A 330 10.68 -24.11 -1.73
C CYS A 330 9.34 -24.28 -2.48
N PRO A 331 9.04 -23.46 -3.49
CA PRO A 331 7.87 -23.67 -4.34
C PRO A 331 7.92 -25.04 -4.98
N ARG A 332 6.79 -25.77 -4.97
CA ARG A 332 6.68 -27.12 -5.54
C ARG A 332 5.47 -27.19 -6.46
N GLY A 333 5.66 -27.78 -7.64
CA GLY A 333 4.59 -28.00 -8.59
C GLY A 333 5.09 -27.90 -10.02
N THR A 334 4.26 -28.33 -10.96
CA THR A 334 4.56 -28.32 -12.40
C THR A 334 3.85 -27.19 -13.15
N SER A 335 2.99 -26.46 -12.47
CA SER A 335 2.28 -25.32 -13.06
C SER A 335 3.16 -24.05 -13.08
N VAL A 336 2.88 -23.15 -14.00
CA VAL A 336 3.59 -21.87 -14.14
C VAL A 336 3.54 -21.07 -12.83
N GLY A 337 2.39 -21.00 -12.18
CA GLY A 337 2.21 -20.27 -10.91
C GLY A 337 2.91 -20.92 -9.71
N SER A 338 3.25 -22.21 -9.79
CA SER A 338 4.00 -22.89 -8.72
C SER A 338 5.47 -22.44 -8.60
N GLY A 339 6.02 -21.71 -9.59
CA GLY A 339 7.34 -21.07 -9.50
C GLY A 339 7.36 -19.77 -8.67
N ILE A 340 6.24 -19.39 -8.05
CA ILE A 340 6.11 -18.15 -7.27
C ILE A 340 6.17 -18.45 -5.77
N LEU A 341 6.99 -17.66 -5.05
CA LEU A 341 6.98 -17.55 -3.60
C LEU A 341 6.31 -16.23 -3.21
N ALA A 342 5.10 -16.29 -2.68
CA ALA A 342 4.38 -15.12 -2.19
C ALA A 342 4.69 -14.90 -0.70
N VAL A 343 5.37 -13.79 -0.40
CA VAL A 343 5.77 -13.40 0.97
C VAL A 343 4.87 -12.27 1.44
N GLU A 344 4.03 -12.57 2.43
CA GLU A 344 3.17 -11.56 3.05
C GLU A 344 3.98 -10.65 3.98
N LEU A 345 3.96 -9.34 3.70
CA LEU A 345 4.58 -8.34 4.57
C LEU A 345 3.70 -8.11 5.81
N THR A 346 4.22 -8.48 6.97
CA THR A 346 3.54 -8.26 8.24
C THR A 346 3.60 -6.79 8.68
N PRO A 347 2.56 -6.29 9.38
CA PRO A 347 2.63 -5.02 10.08
C PRO A 347 3.81 -4.97 11.07
N LEU A 348 4.23 -3.78 11.46
CA LEU A 348 5.21 -3.59 12.53
C LEU A 348 4.63 -4.10 13.85
N SER A 349 5.47 -4.72 14.67
CA SER A 349 5.10 -5.06 16.04
C SER A 349 5.05 -3.78 16.92
N PRO A 350 4.42 -3.84 18.10
CA PRO A 350 4.46 -2.73 19.05
C PRO A 350 5.88 -2.29 19.42
N ALA A 351 6.81 -3.23 19.56
CA ALA A 351 8.22 -2.94 19.86
C ALA A 351 8.90 -2.21 18.68
N GLN A 352 8.69 -2.68 17.44
CA GLN A 352 9.23 -2.03 16.25
C GLN A 352 8.64 -0.64 16.03
N THR A 353 7.34 -0.44 16.33
CA THR A 353 6.71 0.89 16.29
C THR A 353 7.36 1.83 17.31
N ARG A 354 7.64 1.35 18.53
CA ARG A 354 8.33 2.14 19.55
C ARG A 354 9.73 2.53 19.09
N SER A 355 10.53 1.58 18.60
CA SER A 355 11.87 1.86 18.08
C SER A 355 11.86 2.87 16.94
N ALA A 356 10.84 2.83 16.06
CA ALA A 356 10.66 3.84 15.03
C ALA A 356 10.38 5.23 15.60
N PHE A 357 9.55 5.35 16.65
CA PHE A 357 9.28 6.61 17.34
C PHE A 357 10.49 7.15 18.08
N ASP A 358 11.24 6.31 18.78
CA ASP A 358 12.47 6.68 19.50
C ASP A 358 13.50 7.32 18.55
N ARG A 359 13.52 6.91 17.30
CA ARG A 359 14.37 7.51 16.27
C ARG A 359 13.92 8.92 15.86
N TYR A 360 12.62 9.17 15.79
CA TYR A 360 12.07 10.49 15.44
C TYR A 360 12.09 11.46 16.64
N ASP A 361 12.01 10.96 17.85
CA ASP A 361 12.09 11.76 19.09
C ASP A 361 13.14 11.19 20.07
N PRO A 362 14.44 11.26 19.72
CA PRO A 362 15.53 10.69 20.53
C PRO A 362 15.64 11.32 21.91
N ALA A 363 15.07 12.53 22.11
CA ALA A 363 15.04 13.21 23.39
C ALA A 363 13.89 12.73 24.30
N GLY A 364 12.99 11.87 23.83
CA GLY A 364 11.89 11.30 24.60
C GLY A 364 10.90 12.34 25.15
N ARG A 365 10.65 13.41 24.42
CA ARG A 365 9.78 14.51 24.86
C ARG A 365 8.30 14.26 24.61
N THR A 366 7.97 13.27 23.79
CA THR A 366 6.60 12.86 23.53
C THR A 366 6.08 11.94 24.62
N PRO A 367 4.76 11.87 24.84
CA PRO A 367 4.19 10.96 25.84
C PRO A 367 4.59 9.50 25.57
N ALA A 368 4.98 8.75 26.58
CA ALA A 368 5.35 7.33 26.47
C ALA A 368 4.21 6.47 25.89
N ALA A 369 2.96 6.88 26.08
CA ALA A 369 1.77 6.23 25.55
C ALA A 369 1.53 6.52 24.05
N LEU A 370 2.24 7.48 23.43
CA LEU A 370 1.99 7.92 22.06
C LEU A 370 2.32 6.83 21.04
N ALA A 371 3.50 6.23 21.09
CA ALA A 371 3.89 5.18 20.16
C ALA A 371 2.96 3.95 20.20
N PRO A 372 2.56 3.42 21.38
CA PRO A 372 1.51 2.39 21.47
C PRO A 372 0.14 2.84 20.94
N ALA A 373 -0.26 4.09 21.15
CA ALA A 373 -1.53 4.61 20.63
C ALA A 373 -1.50 4.72 19.10
N VAL A 374 -0.40 5.20 18.52
CA VAL A 374 -0.20 5.20 17.05
C VAL A 374 -0.16 3.79 16.49
N HIS A 375 0.47 2.83 17.18
CA HIS A 375 0.42 1.43 16.76
C HIS A 375 -1.01 0.92 16.68
N ARG A 376 -1.85 1.21 17.69
CA ARG A 376 -3.26 0.83 17.69
C ARG A 376 -4.04 1.47 16.53
N LEU A 377 -3.86 2.79 16.30
CA LEU A 377 -4.51 3.51 15.21
C LEU A 377 -4.14 2.94 13.84
N THR A 378 -2.84 2.70 13.62
CA THR A 378 -2.30 2.28 12.31
C THR A 378 -2.35 0.78 12.08
N GLY A 379 -2.65 -0.03 13.11
CA GLY A 379 -2.47 -1.47 13.08
C GLY A 379 -1.02 -1.88 12.80
N GLY A 380 -0.05 -1.03 13.15
CA GLY A 380 1.36 -1.23 12.83
C GLY A 380 1.70 -1.03 11.35
N ARG A 381 0.86 -0.39 10.55
CA ARG A 381 1.11 -0.10 9.13
C ARG A 381 2.30 0.84 8.97
N PRO A 382 3.40 0.43 8.31
CA PRO A 382 4.66 1.19 8.29
C PRO A 382 4.53 2.64 7.82
N LEU A 383 3.71 2.90 6.79
CA LEU A 383 3.51 4.26 6.29
C LEU A 383 2.87 5.17 7.36
N GLY A 384 1.82 4.68 8.02
CA GLY A 384 1.16 5.42 9.10
C GLY A 384 2.10 5.69 10.27
N VAL A 385 2.85 4.66 10.70
CA VAL A 385 3.84 4.79 11.78
C VAL A 385 4.93 5.81 11.41
N ALA A 386 5.46 5.74 10.18
CA ALA A 386 6.54 6.63 9.73
C ALA A 386 6.09 8.09 9.65
N LEU A 387 4.93 8.37 9.04
CA LEU A 387 4.44 9.75 8.89
C LEU A 387 4.03 10.36 10.23
N LEU A 388 3.33 9.61 11.09
CA LEU A 388 2.95 10.07 12.42
C LEU A 388 4.16 10.21 13.35
N GLY A 389 5.14 9.31 13.27
CA GLY A 389 6.39 9.42 14.00
C GLY A 389 7.20 10.64 13.60
N ARG A 390 7.29 10.91 12.28
CA ARG A 390 7.96 12.09 11.76
C ARG A 390 7.26 13.37 12.22
N ALA A 391 5.94 13.43 12.13
CA ALA A 391 5.16 14.55 12.63
C ALA A 391 5.39 14.80 14.14
N ALA A 392 5.51 13.74 14.94
CA ALA A 392 5.84 13.84 16.37
C ALA A 392 7.26 14.39 16.57
N GLY A 393 8.22 13.98 15.75
CA GLY A 393 9.60 14.48 15.80
C GLY A 393 9.71 15.95 15.41
N GLU A 394 9.04 16.37 14.32
CA GLU A 394 9.03 17.75 13.80
C GLU A 394 8.15 18.71 14.60
N ALA A 395 7.27 18.20 15.48
CA ALA A 395 6.39 19.03 16.30
C ALA A 395 7.17 20.01 17.17
N PRO A 396 6.65 21.24 17.37
CA PRO A 396 7.21 22.20 18.31
C PRO A 396 7.37 21.60 19.70
N VAL A 397 8.49 21.89 20.38
CA VAL A 397 8.82 21.33 21.70
C VAL A 397 7.71 21.57 22.72
N SER A 398 7.07 22.73 22.67
CA SER A 398 5.95 23.09 23.55
C SER A 398 4.71 22.21 23.37
N LEU A 399 4.50 21.65 22.19
CA LEU A 399 3.36 20.79 21.90
C LEU A 399 3.62 19.30 22.20
N LYS A 400 4.89 18.88 22.24
CA LYS A 400 5.27 17.46 22.37
C LYS A 400 4.63 16.76 23.58
N PRO A 401 4.58 17.34 24.80
CA PRO A 401 3.98 16.67 25.95
C PRO A 401 2.48 16.39 25.82
N GLY A 402 1.78 17.16 25.00
CA GLY A 402 0.33 17.05 24.80
C GLY A 402 -0.06 16.35 23.50
N LEU A 403 0.88 15.69 22.78
CA LEU A 403 0.56 15.04 21.54
C LEU A 403 -0.32 13.80 21.73
N THR A 404 -1.36 13.70 20.91
CA THR A 404 -2.22 12.53 20.76
C THR A 404 -2.20 12.08 19.30
N PRO A 405 -2.60 10.85 18.96
CA PRO A 405 -2.73 10.44 17.56
C PRO A 405 -3.61 11.40 16.74
N GLY A 406 -4.69 11.89 17.34
CA GLY A 406 -5.56 12.89 16.71
C GLY A 406 -4.87 14.21 16.43
N ARG A 407 -4.06 14.73 17.36
CA ARG A 407 -3.27 15.96 17.15
C ARG A 407 -2.20 15.76 16.07
N LEU A 408 -1.58 14.57 16.02
CA LEU A 408 -0.60 14.28 14.95
C LEU A 408 -1.21 14.36 13.55
N LEU A 409 -2.49 13.99 13.39
CA LEU A 409 -3.18 14.10 12.10
C LEU A 409 -3.39 15.57 11.66
N ASP A 410 -3.44 16.50 12.60
CA ASP A 410 -3.61 17.92 12.32
C ASP A 410 -2.31 18.67 12.01
N LEU A 411 -1.15 18.04 12.33
CA LEU A 411 0.17 18.63 12.08
C LEU A 411 0.52 18.59 10.59
N THR A 412 1.54 19.36 10.25
CA THR A 412 2.19 19.29 8.94
C THR A 412 3.52 18.56 9.04
N VAL A 413 3.98 17.98 7.94
CA VAL A 413 5.23 17.24 7.84
C VAL A 413 5.89 17.51 6.48
N GLU A 414 7.22 17.62 6.44
CA GLU A 414 7.98 17.67 5.19
C GLU A 414 8.17 16.26 4.64
N LEU A 415 7.57 15.93 3.48
CA LEU A 415 7.71 14.60 2.87
C LEU A 415 9.09 14.38 2.22
N ARG A 416 9.71 15.44 1.70
CA ARG A 416 11.05 15.44 1.09
C ARG A 416 11.81 16.66 1.58
N GLU A 417 13.14 16.56 1.61
CA GLU A 417 14.01 17.73 1.81
C GLU A 417 13.65 18.80 0.78
N ASP A 418 13.48 20.05 1.22
CA ASP A 418 13.09 21.20 0.41
C ASP A 418 11.67 21.19 -0.19
N SER A 419 10.79 20.26 0.24
CA SER A 419 9.38 20.33 -0.14
C SER A 419 8.57 21.12 0.88
N PRO A 420 7.51 21.85 0.45
CA PRO A 420 6.66 22.53 1.40
C PRO A 420 5.99 21.51 2.36
N PRO A 421 5.83 21.87 3.64
CA PRO A 421 5.18 20.99 4.60
C PRO A 421 3.73 20.73 4.20
N VAL A 422 3.31 19.48 4.28
CA VAL A 422 1.96 19.05 3.93
C VAL A 422 1.22 18.52 5.17
N PRO A 423 -0.10 18.74 5.28
CA PRO A 423 -0.89 18.20 6.39
C PRO A 423 -0.84 16.67 6.39
N VAL A 424 -0.64 16.07 7.59
CA VAL A 424 -0.42 14.62 7.76
C VAL A 424 -1.62 13.81 7.32
N ALA A 425 -2.84 14.17 7.74
CA ALA A 425 -4.03 13.38 7.42
C ALA A 425 -4.35 13.34 5.92
N PRO A 426 -4.36 14.46 5.17
CA PRO A 426 -4.49 14.44 3.73
C PRO A 426 -3.38 13.68 3.01
N ALA A 427 -2.12 13.81 3.45
CA ALA A 427 -0.99 13.11 2.86
C ALA A 427 -1.12 11.59 3.04
N LEU A 428 -1.46 11.13 4.25
CA LEU A 428 -1.73 9.72 4.52
C LEU A 428 -2.89 9.20 3.68
N LEU A 429 -3.98 9.96 3.60
CA LEU A 429 -5.16 9.55 2.83
C LEU A 429 -4.84 9.42 1.35
N ALA A 430 -4.11 10.37 0.76
CA ALA A 430 -3.71 10.33 -0.65
C ALA A 430 -2.87 9.10 -0.99
N GLU A 431 -1.94 8.72 -0.11
CA GLU A 431 -1.10 7.52 -0.30
C GLU A 431 -1.88 6.22 -0.09
N LEU A 432 -2.79 6.17 0.89
CA LEU A 432 -3.55 4.97 1.21
C LEU A 432 -4.73 4.76 0.27
N LEU A 433 -5.38 5.83 -0.17
CA LEU A 433 -6.54 5.80 -1.06
C LEU A 433 -6.37 6.85 -2.18
N PRO A 434 -5.56 6.56 -3.22
CA PRO A 434 -5.34 7.48 -4.33
C PRO A 434 -6.55 7.47 -5.27
N VAL A 435 -7.55 8.24 -4.90
CA VAL A 435 -8.75 8.46 -5.70
C VAL A 435 -8.88 9.96 -5.99
N PRO A 436 -9.35 10.35 -7.19
CA PRO A 436 -9.48 11.76 -7.56
C PRO A 436 -10.45 12.53 -6.64
N ARG A 437 -11.47 11.85 -6.14
CA ARG A 437 -12.52 12.43 -5.29
C ARG A 437 -12.73 11.60 -4.03
N PRO A 438 -12.06 11.89 -2.92
CA PRO A 438 -12.23 11.16 -1.67
C PRO A 438 -13.50 11.54 -0.87
N GLY A 439 -14.23 12.58 -1.25
CA GLY A 439 -15.46 13.03 -0.58
C GLY A 439 -16.51 11.92 -0.38
N PRO A 440 -16.93 11.18 -1.42
CA PRO A 440 -17.87 10.08 -1.27
C PRO A 440 -17.42 9.01 -0.26
N TYR A 441 -16.14 8.69 -0.24
CA TYR A 441 -15.57 7.75 0.74
C TYR A 441 -15.65 8.30 2.17
N ALA A 442 -15.41 9.61 2.35
CA ALA A 442 -15.49 10.27 3.65
C ALA A 442 -16.93 10.24 4.19
N VAL A 443 -17.93 10.53 3.35
CA VAL A 443 -19.35 10.46 3.71
C VAL A 443 -19.74 9.04 4.10
N LEU A 444 -19.38 8.05 3.28
CA LEU A 444 -19.75 6.64 3.53
C LEU A 444 -18.97 5.98 4.66
N ALA A 445 -17.87 6.56 5.13
CA ALA A 445 -17.11 6.05 6.28
C ALA A 445 -17.89 6.12 7.61
N ALA A 446 -18.95 6.94 7.68
CA ALA A 446 -19.83 7.00 8.84
C ALA A 446 -20.87 5.85 8.87
N ALA A 447 -21.10 5.16 7.76
CA ALA A 447 -22.06 4.06 7.66
C ALA A 447 -21.56 2.80 8.37
N HIS A 448 -22.51 1.98 8.85
CA HIS A 448 -22.23 0.70 9.50
C HIS A 448 -22.26 -0.48 8.52
N ASP A 449 -23.15 -0.42 7.56
CA ASP A 449 -23.42 -1.50 6.60
C ASP A 449 -23.74 -0.94 5.21
N GLU A 450 -24.07 -1.82 4.29
CA GLU A 450 -24.37 -1.46 2.91
C GLU A 450 -25.71 -0.70 2.79
N GLU A 451 -26.68 -0.99 3.66
CA GLU A 451 -27.99 -0.32 3.66
C GLU A 451 -27.84 1.15 4.09
N SER A 452 -27.21 1.38 5.24
CA SER A 452 -26.92 2.73 5.74
C SER A 452 -26.01 3.53 4.79
N ALA A 453 -25.08 2.85 4.10
CA ALA A 453 -24.26 3.48 3.06
C ALA A 453 -25.09 3.92 1.84
N ARG A 454 -26.07 3.11 1.39
CA ARG A 454 -26.99 3.53 0.31
C ARG A 454 -27.87 4.70 0.71
N VAL A 455 -28.39 4.69 1.94
CA VAL A 455 -29.16 5.84 2.46
C VAL A 455 -28.35 7.13 2.45
N LEU A 456 -27.10 7.09 2.91
CA LEU A 456 -26.18 8.23 2.84
C LEU A 456 -25.89 8.65 1.40
N ALA A 457 -25.60 7.69 0.51
CA ALA A 457 -25.35 7.99 -0.89
C ALA A 457 -26.52 8.71 -1.53
N HIS A 458 -27.76 8.22 -1.31
CA HIS A 458 -28.97 8.85 -1.84
C HIS A 458 -29.19 10.24 -1.26
N ALA A 459 -29.03 10.42 0.05
CA ALA A 459 -29.33 11.68 0.72
C ALA A 459 -28.26 12.76 0.54
N ARG A 460 -26.97 12.38 0.36
CA ARG A 460 -25.83 13.30 0.42
C ARG A 460 -24.99 13.35 -0.84
N LEU A 461 -25.09 12.35 -1.73
CA LEU A 461 -24.28 12.18 -2.93
C LEU A 461 -25.14 12.06 -4.19
N ALA A 462 -26.36 12.62 -4.16
CA ALA A 462 -27.32 12.53 -5.27
C ALA A 462 -26.76 13.09 -6.60
N SER A 463 -25.94 14.12 -6.55
CA SER A 463 -25.26 14.69 -7.73
C SER A 463 -24.24 13.74 -8.38
N GLU A 464 -23.74 12.77 -7.62
CA GLU A 464 -22.78 11.76 -8.09
C GLU A 464 -23.47 10.44 -8.48
N SER A 465 -24.79 10.34 -8.22
CA SER A 465 -25.61 9.15 -8.52
C SER A 465 -25.99 8.99 -10.00
N LEU A 466 -25.70 9.96 -10.83
CA LEU A 466 -26.04 9.91 -12.28
C LEU A 466 -25.40 8.71 -13.00
N ASP A 467 -24.29 8.19 -12.47
CA ASP A 467 -23.54 7.05 -13.04
C ASP A 467 -23.79 5.71 -12.31
N GLY A 468 -24.87 5.58 -11.52
CA GLY A 468 -25.23 4.36 -10.80
C GLY A 468 -25.02 4.41 -9.27
N ASP A 469 -25.09 3.24 -8.60
CA ASP A 469 -25.00 3.13 -7.14
C ASP A 469 -23.59 3.49 -6.62
N VAL A 470 -23.49 4.68 -6.01
CA VAL A 470 -22.23 5.19 -5.43
C VAL A 470 -21.69 4.28 -4.32
N ALA A 471 -22.58 3.76 -3.45
CA ALA A 471 -22.17 2.89 -2.35
C ALA A 471 -21.55 1.58 -2.87
N LEU A 472 -22.14 1.02 -3.93
CA LEU A 472 -21.62 -0.17 -4.60
C LEU A 472 -20.24 0.09 -5.21
N ARG A 473 -20.07 1.19 -5.96
CA ARG A 473 -18.78 1.56 -6.56
C ARG A 473 -17.68 1.77 -5.51
N VAL A 474 -17.99 2.46 -4.42
CA VAL A 474 -17.05 2.67 -3.31
C VAL A 474 -16.68 1.34 -2.66
N ARG A 475 -17.65 0.48 -2.38
CA ARG A 475 -17.41 -0.87 -1.83
C ARG A 475 -16.49 -1.71 -2.74
N ASP A 476 -16.80 -1.74 -4.05
CA ASP A 476 -16.04 -2.54 -5.00
C ASP A 476 -14.61 -1.99 -5.16
N ARG A 477 -14.44 -0.68 -5.12
CA ARG A 477 -13.10 -0.07 -5.09
C ARG A 477 -12.33 -0.42 -3.81
N LEU A 478 -12.97 -0.36 -2.64
CA LEU A 478 -12.34 -0.75 -1.38
C LEU A 478 -11.92 -2.23 -1.39
N ARG A 479 -12.73 -3.10 -1.96
CA ARG A 479 -12.41 -4.53 -2.14
C ARG A 479 -11.24 -4.73 -3.11
N ALA A 480 -11.23 -4.04 -4.23
CA ALA A 480 -10.14 -4.10 -5.22
C ALA A 480 -8.80 -3.64 -4.65
N GLU A 481 -8.82 -2.74 -3.66
CA GLU A 481 -7.61 -2.27 -2.96
C GLU A 481 -7.30 -3.08 -1.68
N ASP A 482 -7.99 -4.19 -1.44
CA ASP A 482 -7.83 -5.08 -0.27
C ASP A 482 -8.13 -4.42 1.10
N TRP A 483 -9.00 -3.39 1.11
CA TRP A 483 -9.41 -2.74 2.37
C TRP A 483 -10.50 -3.50 3.12
N ALA A 484 -11.31 -4.30 2.43
CA ALA A 484 -12.41 -5.04 3.03
C ALA A 484 -11.96 -6.23 3.90
N ALA A 485 -10.75 -6.78 3.65
CA ALA A 485 -10.22 -7.93 4.38
C ALA A 485 -9.54 -7.56 5.71
N SER A 486 -9.35 -6.27 5.99
CA SER A 486 -8.50 -5.80 7.08
C SER A 486 -9.10 -5.99 8.48
N ALA A 487 -10.41 -6.15 8.59
CA ALA A 487 -11.08 -6.34 9.88
C ALA A 487 -12.30 -7.28 9.75
N PRO A 488 -12.09 -8.61 9.80
CA PRO A 488 -13.20 -9.57 9.83
C PRO A 488 -14.13 -9.26 11.02
N GLY A 489 -15.44 -9.18 10.76
CA GLY A 489 -16.43 -8.86 11.80
C GLY A 489 -16.56 -7.37 12.13
N SER A 490 -15.93 -6.47 11.38
CA SER A 490 -16.16 -5.03 11.52
C SER A 490 -17.64 -4.70 11.31
N ARG A 491 -18.17 -3.84 12.20
CA ARG A 491 -19.54 -3.28 12.11
C ARG A 491 -19.51 -1.90 11.41
N HIS A 492 -18.61 -1.71 10.45
CA HIS A 492 -18.49 -0.46 9.72
C HIS A 492 -18.30 -0.74 8.23
N PHE A 493 -18.92 0.07 7.39
CA PHE A 493 -18.82 -0.02 5.93
C PHE A 493 -17.36 0.10 5.45
N VAL A 494 -16.58 0.99 6.06
CA VAL A 494 -15.11 1.06 5.91
C VAL A 494 -14.49 0.30 7.09
N ALA A 495 -14.04 -0.92 6.85
CA ALA A 495 -13.60 -1.85 7.88
C ALA A 495 -12.21 -1.53 8.48
N ASP A 496 -11.27 -1.00 7.68
CA ASP A 496 -9.93 -0.66 8.16
C ASP A 496 -9.96 0.54 9.11
N PRO A 497 -9.48 0.41 10.37
CA PRO A 497 -9.57 1.46 11.37
C PRO A 497 -8.80 2.74 11.01
N LEU A 498 -7.61 2.62 10.40
CA LEU A 498 -6.82 3.78 10.00
C LEU A 498 -7.50 4.53 8.86
N LEU A 499 -7.90 3.81 7.83
CA LEU A 499 -8.59 4.42 6.68
C LEU A 499 -9.89 5.10 7.11
N ARG A 500 -10.68 4.42 7.97
CA ARG A 500 -11.91 4.99 8.52
C ARG A 500 -11.63 6.26 9.32
N ALA A 501 -10.63 6.25 10.20
CA ALA A 501 -10.27 7.42 11.00
C ALA A 501 -9.85 8.60 10.12
N LEU A 502 -9.07 8.38 9.05
CA LEU A 502 -8.66 9.41 8.10
C LEU A 502 -9.84 9.98 7.30
N LEU A 503 -10.75 9.11 6.86
CA LEU A 503 -11.95 9.53 6.12
C LEU A 503 -12.92 10.33 7.02
N LEU A 504 -13.12 9.89 8.27
CA LEU A 504 -13.92 10.63 9.25
C LEU A 504 -13.24 11.95 9.66
N HIS A 505 -11.92 11.98 9.78
CA HIS A 505 -11.17 13.22 9.96
C HIS A 505 -11.41 14.18 8.80
N ARG A 506 -11.33 13.69 7.56
CA ARG A 506 -11.66 14.49 6.38
C ARG A 506 -13.10 15.03 6.43
N LEU A 507 -14.08 14.17 6.72
CA LEU A 507 -15.48 14.56 6.83
C LEU A 507 -15.68 15.65 7.90
N ARG A 508 -15.01 15.51 9.05
CA ARG A 508 -15.12 16.46 10.16
C ARG A 508 -14.62 17.85 9.78
N PHE A 509 -13.54 17.93 8.98
CA PHE A 509 -12.87 19.17 8.63
C PHE A 509 -12.97 19.53 7.13
N GLU A 510 -13.97 18.98 6.43
CA GLU A 510 -14.17 19.22 4.99
C GLU A 510 -14.47 20.70 4.71
N ASP A 511 -15.26 21.34 5.56
CA ASP A 511 -15.64 22.75 5.47
C ASP A 511 -14.57 23.71 6.04
N GLY A 512 -13.35 23.23 6.26
CA GLY A 512 -12.27 23.95 6.95
C GLY A 512 -12.53 24.06 8.46
N ASP A 513 -12.04 25.13 9.07
CA ASP A 513 -12.25 25.39 10.51
C ASP A 513 -13.60 26.12 10.78
N HIS A 514 -14.59 25.88 9.92
CA HIS A 514 -15.89 26.48 10.08
C HIS A 514 -16.57 25.94 11.36
N PRO A 515 -17.05 26.81 12.29
CA PRO A 515 -17.55 26.40 13.61
C PRO A 515 -18.79 25.49 13.54
N ARG A 516 -19.41 25.32 12.38
CA ARG A 516 -20.64 24.52 12.20
C ARG A 516 -20.40 23.08 11.81
N TYR A 517 -19.23 22.71 11.29
CA TYR A 517 -18.96 21.34 10.80
C TYR A 517 -20.15 20.74 10.04
N ALA A 518 -20.68 21.47 9.05
CA ALA A 518 -21.97 21.19 8.44
C ALA A 518 -22.06 19.81 7.78
N ALA A 519 -20.98 19.37 7.12
CA ALA A 519 -20.92 18.05 6.49
C ALA A 519 -21.03 16.94 7.53
N TRP A 520 -20.29 17.03 8.64
CA TRP A 520 -20.35 16.09 9.75
C TRP A 520 -21.75 15.97 10.35
N HIS A 521 -22.33 17.11 10.72
CA HIS A 521 -23.67 17.14 11.30
C HIS A 521 -24.72 16.56 10.35
N ALA A 522 -24.67 16.93 9.07
CA ALA A 522 -25.61 16.45 8.08
C ALA A 522 -25.55 14.94 7.86
N VAL A 523 -24.35 14.34 7.86
CA VAL A 523 -24.15 12.90 7.70
C VAL A 523 -24.69 12.15 8.91
N HIS A 524 -24.24 12.51 10.13
CA HIS A 524 -24.68 11.83 11.34
C HIS A 524 -26.16 12.01 11.63
N GLU A 525 -26.74 13.18 11.35
CA GLU A 525 -28.18 13.43 11.50
C GLU A 525 -29.01 12.62 10.48
N THR A 526 -28.50 12.41 9.26
CA THR A 526 -29.12 11.53 8.26
C THR A 526 -29.21 10.10 8.76
N LEU A 527 -28.10 9.54 9.28
CA LEU A 527 -28.06 8.19 9.81
C LEU A 527 -28.92 8.06 11.08
N ARG A 528 -28.90 9.04 11.96
CA ARG A 528 -29.75 9.08 13.14
C ARG A 528 -31.25 8.96 12.80
N ARG A 529 -31.71 9.67 11.76
CA ARG A 529 -33.10 9.57 11.26
C ARG A 529 -33.38 8.22 10.61
N HIS A 530 -32.42 7.67 9.86
CA HIS A 530 -32.57 6.37 9.23
C HIS A 530 -32.87 5.26 10.24
N TYR A 531 -32.19 5.26 11.41
CA TYR A 531 -32.40 4.27 12.44
C TYR A 531 -33.66 4.50 13.30
N GLY A 532 -34.52 5.46 12.92
CA GLY A 532 -35.83 5.68 13.50
C GLY A 532 -35.83 6.47 14.81
N PRO A 533 -37.03 6.74 15.39
CA PRO A 533 -37.17 7.58 16.59
C PRO A 533 -36.83 6.84 17.89
N GLY A 534 -36.79 5.50 17.89
CA GLY A 534 -36.49 4.72 19.09
C GLY A 534 -35.00 4.71 19.46
N PRO A 535 -34.66 4.41 20.73
CA PRO A 535 -33.29 4.40 21.22
C PRO A 535 -32.54 3.12 20.79
N SER A 536 -32.29 2.95 19.48
CA SER A 536 -31.48 1.85 18.96
C SER A 536 -29.98 2.14 19.22
N PRO A 537 -29.14 1.11 19.40
CA PRO A 537 -27.70 1.31 19.56
C PRO A 537 -27.06 2.10 18.42
N TYR A 538 -27.51 1.89 17.18
CA TYR A 538 -27.03 2.61 16.00
C TYR A 538 -27.37 4.09 16.04
N ARG A 539 -28.61 4.43 16.44
CA ARG A 539 -29.01 5.83 16.61
C ARG A 539 -28.19 6.50 17.68
N LEU A 540 -28.04 5.88 18.85
CA LEU A 540 -27.28 6.39 19.98
C LEU A 540 -25.78 6.59 19.64
N HIS A 541 -25.23 5.73 18.81
CA HIS A 541 -23.89 5.91 18.26
C HIS A 541 -23.77 7.24 17.48
N HIS A 542 -24.76 7.56 16.66
CA HIS A 542 -24.75 8.83 15.93
C HIS A 542 -25.12 10.03 16.82
N ASP A 543 -25.92 9.86 17.86
CA ASP A 543 -26.14 10.89 18.87
C ASP A 543 -24.84 11.27 19.59
N LEU A 544 -24.00 10.26 19.98
CA LEU A 544 -22.68 10.53 20.54
C LEU A 544 -21.76 11.27 19.54
N ALA A 545 -21.77 10.86 18.27
CA ALA A 545 -20.98 11.54 17.23
C ALA A 545 -21.43 13.00 17.00
N LEU A 546 -22.65 13.36 17.39
CA LEU A 546 -23.19 14.72 17.41
C LEU A 546 -22.98 15.45 18.76
N GLY A 547 -22.31 14.79 19.75
CA GLY A 547 -22.10 15.34 21.07
C GLY A 547 -23.30 15.21 22.02
N ARG A 548 -24.34 14.46 21.62
CA ARG A 548 -25.56 14.24 22.44
C ARG A 548 -25.38 12.99 23.32
N THR A 549 -24.95 13.18 24.55
CA THR A 549 -24.61 12.06 25.45
C THR A 549 -25.80 11.59 26.31
N GLU A 550 -26.72 12.48 26.62
CA GLU A 550 -27.79 12.23 27.61
C GLU A 550 -28.78 11.15 27.17
N ASP A 551 -29.15 11.08 25.88
CA ASP A 551 -30.03 10.03 25.34
C ASP A 551 -29.40 8.64 25.49
N ALA A 552 -28.08 8.54 25.30
CA ALA A 552 -27.34 7.29 25.48
C ALA A 552 -27.28 6.88 26.94
N VAL A 553 -27.02 7.81 27.86
CA VAL A 553 -27.01 7.54 29.30
C VAL A 553 -28.39 7.14 29.81
N ALA A 554 -29.46 7.82 29.37
CA ALA A 554 -30.84 7.49 29.71
C ALA A 554 -31.23 6.09 29.23
N HIS A 555 -30.87 5.73 28.01
CA HIS A 555 -31.11 4.38 27.48
C HIS A 555 -30.34 3.30 28.25
N LEU A 556 -29.05 3.51 28.50
CA LEU A 556 -28.24 2.56 29.27
C LEU A 556 -28.80 2.38 30.68
N ARG A 557 -29.33 3.44 31.29
CA ARG A 557 -29.97 3.38 32.63
C ARG A 557 -31.27 2.58 32.57
N THR A 558 -32.14 2.82 31.59
CA THR A 558 -33.42 2.16 31.46
C THR A 558 -33.25 0.66 31.20
N THR A 559 -32.24 0.28 30.40
CA THR A 559 -31.96 -1.11 30.04
C THR A 559 -31.01 -1.82 31.00
N PHE A 560 -30.45 -1.12 32.00
CA PHE A 560 -29.52 -1.70 32.98
C PHE A 560 -30.14 -2.84 33.82
N PRO A 561 -31.43 -2.80 34.27
CA PRO A 561 -32.02 -3.86 35.04
C PRO A 561 -32.37 -5.15 34.25
N GLU A 562 -32.23 -5.12 32.91
CA GLU A 562 -32.54 -6.27 32.04
C GLU A 562 -31.59 -7.43 32.32
N PRO A 563 -32.09 -8.72 32.24
CA PRO A 563 -31.25 -9.88 32.52
C PRO A 563 -30.06 -10.04 31.58
N ASP A 564 -30.17 -9.58 30.33
CA ASP A 564 -29.12 -9.68 29.29
C ASP A 564 -28.01 -8.65 29.50
N VAL A 565 -27.17 -8.87 30.49
CA VAL A 565 -26.03 -7.99 30.81
C VAL A 565 -24.92 -8.07 29.75
N LEU A 566 -24.71 -9.22 29.11
CA LEU A 566 -23.73 -9.34 28.05
C LEU A 566 -24.13 -8.52 26.82
N GLY A 567 -25.39 -8.57 26.43
CA GLY A 567 -25.97 -7.70 25.41
C GLY A 567 -25.88 -6.22 25.80
N TRP A 568 -26.13 -5.89 27.09
CA TRP A 568 -25.98 -4.53 27.60
C TRP A 568 -24.53 -4.04 27.51
N LEU A 569 -23.54 -4.82 27.93
CA LEU A 569 -22.11 -4.50 27.77
C LEU A 569 -21.72 -4.36 26.28
N GLY A 570 -22.29 -5.21 25.43
CA GLY A 570 -22.13 -5.12 23.97
C GLY A 570 -22.69 -3.81 23.40
N ARG A 571 -23.89 -3.39 23.86
CA ARG A 571 -24.51 -2.09 23.49
C ARG A 571 -23.66 -0.92 23.96
N LEU A 572 -23.21 -0.92 25.21
CA LEU A 572 -22.32 0.11 25.76
C LEU A 572 -21.03 0.26 24.90
N ARG A 573 -20.36 -0.86 24.62
CA ARG A 573 -19.14 -0.88 23.79
C ARG A 573 -19.39 -0.34 22.39
N PHE A 574 -20.50 -0.74 21.76
CA PHE A 574 -20.84 -0.29 20.42
C PHE A 574 -21.18 1.20 20.37
N VAL A 575 -22.02 1.68 21.29
CA VAL A 575 -22.37 3.11 21.37
C VAL A 575 -21.13 3.96 21.64
N ALA A 576 -20.28 3.52 22.58
CA ALA A 576 -19.03 4.22 22.91
C ALA A 576 -17.93 4.12 21.82
N SER A 577 -18.13 3.31 20.76
CA SER A 577 -17.24 3.31 19.59
C SER A 577 -17.52 4.47 18.61
N ALA A 578 -18.46 5.36 18.93
CA ALA A 578 -18.78 6.53 18.14
C ALA A 578 -17.55 7.45 17.97
N PRO A 579 -17.33 8.00 16.77
CA PRO A 579 -16.23 8.91 16.55
C PRO A 579 -16.47 10.20 17.35
N TYR A 580 -15.45 10.66 18.07
CA TYR A 580 -15.55 11.86 18.87
C TYR A 580 -15.54 13.13 17.99
N PRO A 581 -16.49 14.07 18.19
CA PRO A 581 -16.60 15.31 17.41
C PRO A 581 -15.57 16.35 17.86
N ARG A 582 -14.28 16.02 17.80
CA ARG A 582 -13.18 16.87 18.26
C ARG A 582 -13.08 18.17 17.47
N GLU A 583 -12.48 19.18 18.09
CA GLU A 583 -12.07 20.43 17.45
C GLU A 583 -10.59 20.36 17.07
N ARG A 584 -10.24 21.02 15.95
CA ARG A 584 -8.85 21.18 15.54
C ARG A 584 -8.13 22.11 16.51
N ASN A 585 -6.95 21.73 16.95
CA ASN A 585 -6.13 22.55 17.87
C ASN A 585 -6.80 22.89 19.23
N ALA A 586 -7.78 22.11 19.70
CA ALA A 586 -8.38 22.32 21.00
C ALA A 586 -7.30 22.43 22.09
N ALA A 587 -7.29 23.55 22.79
CA ALA A 587 -6.39 23.76 23.92
C ALA A 587 -6.96 23.07 25.14
N GLY A 588 -6.17 22.22 25.80
CA GLY A 588 -6.58 21.58 27.04
C GLY A 588 -6.77 20.07 26.98
N PRO A 589 -7.10 19.45 28.11
CA PRO A 589 -7.38 18.03 28.22
C PRO A 589 -8.72 17.68 27.55
N ASP A 590 -8.87 16.41 27.14
CA ASP A 590 -10.12 15.90 26.56
C ASP A 590 -11.27 16.05 27.58
N PRO A 591 -12.39 16.71 27.21
CA PRO A 591 -13.52 16.91 28.12
C PRO A 591 -14.11 15.61 28.69
N ARG A 592 -14.04 14.52 27.91
CA ARG A 592 -14.51 13.18 28.33
C ARG A 592 -13.73 12.67 29.54
N ARG A 593 -12.47 13.08 29.71
CA ARG A 593 -11.66 12.72 30.89
C ARG A 593 -12.27 13.27 32.18
N ALA A 594 -12.61 14.57 32.20
CA ALA A 594 -13.22 15.20 33.39
C ALA A 594 -14.56 14.53 33.70
N LEU A 595 -15.40 14.26 32.68
CA LEU A 595 -16.69 13.59 32.86
C LEU A 595 -16.53 12.15 33.36
N ALA A 596 -15.55 11.40 32.88
CA ALA A 596 -15.25 10.04 33.31
C ALA A 596 -14.80 10.00 34.78
N LEU A 597 -14.02 11.01 35.23
CA LEU A 597 -13.55 11.12 36.60
C LEU A 597 -14.60 11.73 37.57
N GLY A 598 -15.73 12.21 37.05
CA GLY A 598 -16.77 12.87 37.84
C GLY A 598 -16.38 14.28 38.26
N GLN A 599 -15.48 14.92 37.52
CA GLN A 599 -15.05 16.30 37.72
C GLN A 599 -15.89 17.25 36.86
N ALA A 600 -16.12 18.48 37.31
CA ALA A 600 -16.68 19.49 36.42
C ALA A 600 -15.67 19.83 35.33
N PRO A 601 -16.08 19.99 34.05
CA PRO A 601 -15.17 20.40 33.00
C PRO A 601 -14.57 21.76 33.36
N THR A 602 -13.24 21.79 33.54
CA THR A 602 -12.50 23.02 33.83
C THR A 602 -12.38 23.84 32.56
N GLY A 603 -13.16 24.95 32.47
CA GLY A 603 -12.81 26.15 31.72
C GLY A 603 -12.76 26.05 30.22
N GLY A 604 -13.91 26.07 29.57
CA GLY A 604 -14.08 26.78 28.32
C GLY A 604 -14.83 28.06 28.59
N GLN A 605 -14.18 29.23 28.45
CA GLN A 605 -14.92 30.47 28.30
C GLN A 605 -15.90 30.30 27.16
N ALA A 606 -17.19 30.36 27.46
CA ALA A 606 -18.23 30.51 26.47
C ALA A 606 -17.86 31.72 25.58
N PRO A 607 -17.84 31.61 24.26
CA PRO A 607 -17.65 32.77 23.41
C PRO A 607 -18.80 33.74 23.69
N ALA A 608 -18.45 34.91 24.18
CA ALA A 608 -19.39 35.99 24.40
C ALA A 608 -20.01 36.44 23.06
N GLY A 609 -21.30 36.27 22.92
CA GLY A 609 -22.10 36.93 21.89
C GLY A 609 -22.35 36.12 20.63
N GLY A 610 -23.48 35.42 20.59
CA GLY A 610 -24.06 34.87 19.37
C GLY A 610 -25.19 33.91 19.71
N GLN A 611 -26.41 34.35 19.46
CA GLN A 611 -27.62 33.55 19.59
C GLN A 611 -27.51 32.25 18.79
N ASP A 612 -27.79 31.15 19.47
CA ASP A 612 -27.77 29.78 18.99
C ASP A 612 -28.81 29.53 17.87
N PRO A 613 -28.43 28.78 16.86
CA PRO A 613 -29.38 27.83 16.32
C PRO A 613 -28.81 26.40 16.34
N ALA A 614 -29.34 25.58 17.27
CA ALA A 614 -29.39 24.13 17.23
C ALA A 614 -28.03 23.39 17.22
N GLY A 615 -27.46 23.14 18.37
CA GLY A 615 -26.32 22.24 18.58
C GLY A 615 -25.56 22.47 19.87
N GLY A 616 -26.24 22.74 20.98
CA GLY A 616 -25.61 22.91 22.29
C GLY A 616 -24.86 21.65 22.74
N GLN A 617 -23.54 21.76 22.93
CA GLN A 617 -22.83 20.91 23.86
C GLN A 617 -23.42 21.20 25.24
N ASP A 618 -24.07 20.20 25.87
CA ASP A 618 -24.53 20.31 27.25
C ASP A 618 -23.36 20.51 28.21
N PRO A 619 -23.13 21.70 28.76
CA PRO A 619 -22.18 21.86 29.85
C PRO A 619 -22.85 21.27 31.12
N ALA A 620 -22.26 20.20 31.66
CA ALA A 620 -22.71 19.53 32.89
C ALA A 620 -24.24 19.35 32.93
N GLY A 621 -24.75 18.44 32.11
CA GLY A 621 -26.16 18.26 31.85
C GLY A 621 -27.03 18.30 33.08
N GLU A 622 -28.13 19.04 33.01
CA GLU A 622 -29.17 19.02 34.01
C GLU A 622 -29.60 17.58 34.26
N LEU A 623 -29.61 17.19 35.53
CA LEU A 623 -30.10 15.87 35.94
C LEU A 623 -31.53 15.71 35.43
N PRO A 624 -31.90 14.55 34.83
CA PRO A 624 -33.27 14.32 34.39
C PRO A 624 -34.26 14.54 35.54
N ALA A 625 -35.28 15.33 35.30
CA ALA A 625 -36.32 15.58 36.30
C ALA A 625 -37.07 14.28 36.66
N GLY A 626 -37.40 14.10 37.94
CA GLY A 626 -38.23 12.99 38.41
C GLY A 626 -37.47 11.72 38.80
N LEU A 627 -36.14 11.73 38.88
CA LEU A 627 -35.36 10.61 39.42
C LEU A 627 -35.31 10.66 40.93
N ASP A 628 -35.45 9.49 41.56
CA ASP A 628 -35.13 9.32 42.98
C ASP A 628 -33.59 9.34 43.20
N ALA A 629 -33.14 9.32 44.44
CA ALA A 629 -31.74 9.39 44.81
C ALA A 629 -30.91 8.24 44.18
N ASP A 630 -31.47 7.03 44.14
CA ASP A 630 -30.84 5.86 43.56
C ASP A 630 -30.76 5.94 42.02
N GLY A 631 -31.79 6.48 41.39
CA GLY A 631 -31.80 6.72 39.94
C GLY A 631 -30.81 7.79 39.52
N VAL A 632 -30.65 8.85 40.28
CA VAL A 632 -29.62 9.90 40.07
C VAL A 632 -28.23 9.29 40.18
N GLU A 633 -27.98 8.51 41.23
CA GLU A 633 -26.69 7.88 41.44
C GLU A 633 -26.32 6.89 40.33
N LEU A 634 -27.30 6.08 39.86
CA LEU A 634 -27.12 5.19 38.71
C LEU A 634 -26.85 5.99 37.45
N HIS A 635 -27.59 7.05 37.17
CA HIS A 635 -27.41 7.91 36.01
C HIS A 635 -25.99 8.49 35.96
N LEU A 636 -25.50 9.04 37.08
CA LEU A 636 -24.14 9.59 37.17
C LEU A 636 -23.06 8.51 37.01
N ALA A 637 -23.27 7.31 37.56
CA ALA A 637 -22.36 6.17 37.36
C ALA A 637 -22.25 5.77 35.91
N LEU A 638 -23.40 5.67 35.20
CA LEU A 638 -23.44 5.32 33.77
C LEU A 638 -22.89 6.42 32.89
N ARG A 639 -23.08 7.70 33.22
CA ARG A 639 -22.47 8.82 32.52
C ARG A 639 -20.94 8.77 32.60
N ARG A 640 -20.37 8.53 33.80
CA ARG A 640 -18.93 8.32 33.98
C ARG A 640 -18.45 7.10 33.18
N LEU A 641 -19.16 5.99 33.28
CA LEU A 641 -18.81 4.77 32.59
C LEU A 641 -18.81 4.94 31.06
N LEU A 642 -19.84 5.56 30.49
CA LEU A 642 -19.93 5.82 29.04
C LEU A 642 -18.76 6.69 28.56
N ASN A 643 -18.48 7.79 29.26
CA ASN A 643 -17.37 8.67 28.87
C ASN A 643 -16.00 8.01 29.05
N ALA A 644 -15.82 7.16 30.08
CA ALA A 644 -14.61 6.37 30.25
C ALA A 644 -14.40 5.39 29.09
N VAL A 645 -15.42 4.61 28.75
CA VAL A 645 -15.32 3.67 27.61
C VAL A 645 -15.09 4.43 26.30
N TRP A 646 -15.82 5.51 26.06
CA TRP A 646 -15.70 6.32 24.85
C TRP A 646 -14.28 6.91 24.66
N LEU A 647 -13.70 7.48 25.75
CA LEU A 647 -12.34 8.00 25.70
C LEU A 647 -11.29 6.90 25.49
N LEU A 648 -11.40 5.80 26.25
CA LEU A 648 -10.39 4.75 26.25
C LEU A 648 -10.41 3.87 24.98
N THR A 649 -11.56 3.81 24.27
CA THR A 649 -11.68 3.10 22.99
C THR A 649 -11.39 3.98 21.77
N ASP A 650 -11.37 5.30 21.92
CA ASP A 650 -11.08 6.22 20.82
C ASP A 650 -9.63 6.04 20.31
N PRO A 651 -9.42 5.65 19.03
CA PRO A 651 -8.08 5.46 18.49
C PRO A 651 -7.29 6.77 18.35
N LEU A 652 -7.96 7.93 18.41
CA LEU A 652 -7.34 9.25 18.29
C LEU A 652 -6.94 9.87 19.63
N ALA A 653 -7.35 9.26 20.75
CA ALA A 653 -6.98 9.67 22.10
C ALA A 653 -5.77 8.90 22.62
N LEU A 654 -5.12 9.46 23.67
CA LEU A 654 -4.20 8.68 24.49
C LEU A 654 -4.99 7.88 25.53
N PRO A 655 -4.55 6.68 25.85
CA PRO A 655 -5.09 5.97 27.00
C PRO A 655 -4.67 6.64 28.28
N ASP A 656 -5.56 6.59 29.25
CA ASP A 656 -5.41 7.21 30.58
C ASP A 656 -5.63 6.14 31.64
N ASP A 657 -4.60 5.88 32.45
CA ASP A 657 -4.64 4.83 33.47
C ASP A 657 -5.61 5.20 34.63
N GLU A 658 -5.74 6.49 34.98
CA GLU A 658 -6.68 6.94 36.01
C GLU A 658 -8.13 6.72 35.57
N VAL A 659 -8.42 7.01 34.26
CA VAL A 659 -9.75 6.74 33.69
C VAL A 659 -10.00 5.22 33.60
N ALA A 660 -8.98 4.41 33.31
CA ALA A 660 -9.10 2.95 33.28
C ALA A 660 -9.37 2.37 34.67
N ASP A 661 -8.75 2.92 35.72
CA ASP A 661 -9.04 2.53 37.10
C ASP A 661 -10.44 2.98 37.54
N ARG A 662 -10.88 4.15 37.08
CA ARG A 662 -12.24 4.62 37.31
C ARG A 662 -13.28 3.74 36.60
N LEU A 663 -13.01 3.33 35.38
CA LEU A 663 -13.82 2.36 34.62
C LEU A 663 -14.03 1.07 35.44
N ALA A 664 -12.93 0.50 35.96
CA ALA A 664 -13.00 -0.68 36.83
C ALA A 664 -13.84 -0.46 38.09
N HIS A 665 -13.67 0.70 38.70
CA HIS A 665 -14.44 1.07 39.91
C HIS A 665 -15.96 1.15 39.62
N GLU A 666 -16.35 1.86 38.57
CA GLU A 666 -17.76 2.01 38.19
C GLU A 666 -18.40 0.67 37.83
N LEU A 667 -17.70 -0.20 37.07
CA LEU A 667 -18.21 -1.54 36.75
C LEU A 667 -18.37 -2.41 38.01
N ARG A 668 -17.43 -2.39 38.97
CA ARG A 668 -17.58 -3.08 40.27
C ARG A 668 -18.77 -2.56 41.07
N ARG A 669 -18.96 -1.25 41.09
CA ARG A 669 -20.09 -0.63 41.75
C ARG A 669 -21.43 -1.05 41.14
N LEU A 670 -21.49 -1.07 39.82
CA LEU A 670 -22.67 -1.52 39.09
C LEU A 670 -22.93 -3.03 39.28
N SER A 671 -21.89 -3.85 39.43
CA SER A 671 -22.05 -5.29 39.70
C SER A 671 -22.79 -5.56 41.02
N GLY A 672 -22.58 -4.72 42.03
CA GLY A 672 -23.32 -4.79 43.31
C GLY A 672 -24.79 -4.37 43.23
N ARG A 673 -25.18 -3.70 42.13
CA ARG A 673 -26.58 -3.25 41.90
C ARG A 673 -27.37 -4.12 40.94
N HIS A 674 -26.73 -5.08 40.24
CA HIS A 674 -27.37 -5.93 39.24
C HIS A 674 -27.56 -7.36 39.77
N LEU A 675 -28.80 -7.79 39.94
CA LEU A 675 -29.12 -9.07 40.58
C LEU A 675 -28.60 -10.29 39.82
N SER A 676 -28.83 -10.37 38.52
CA SER A 676 -28.47 -11.55 37.68
C SER A 676 -27.14 -11.38 36.97
N GLY A 677 -26.68 -10.16 36.68
CA GLY A 677 -25.51 -9.86 35.86
C GLY A 677 -24.25 -9.46 36.65
N SER A 678 -24.28 -9.58 37.98
CA SER A 678 -23.17 -9.19 38.84
C SER A 678 -21.84 -9.80 38.43
N GLY A 679 -21.80 -11.09 38.08
CA GLY A 679 -20.60 -11.78 37.62
C GLY A 679 -20.03 -11.22 36.33
N ALA A 680 -20.87 -10.98 35.31
CA ALA A 680 -20.42 -10.45 34.02
C ALA A 680 -19.85 -9.01 34.14
N LEU A 681 -20.48 -8.17 34.98
CA LEU A 681 -19.98 -6.81 35.26
C LEU A 681 -18.65 -6.85 36.02
N TRP A 682 -18.51 -7.78 37.00
CA TRP A 682 -17.26 -7.98 37.71
C TRP A 682 -16.13 -8.48 36.82
N ASP A 683 -16.44 -9.41 35.92
CA ASP A 683 -15.49 -9.90 34.92
C ASP A 683 -15.07 -8.79 33.95
N ALA A 684 -16.01 -7.97 33.47
CA ALA A 684 -15.70 -6.78 32.68
C ALA A 684 -14.81 -5.79 33.45
N ALA A 685 -15.11 -5.54 34.73
CA ALA A 685 -14.30 -4.68 35.61
C ALA A 685 -12.85 -5.18 35.76
N THR A 686 -12.63 -6.47 35.61
CA THR A 686 -11.31 -7.09 35.73
C THR A 686 -10.57 -7.12 34.37
N HIS A 687 -11.27 -7.43 33.26
CA HIS A 687 -10.66 -7.65 31.96
C HIS A 687 -10.51 -6.36 31.13
N TRP A 688 -11.52 -5.48 31.11
CA TRP A 688 -11.49 -4.27 30.30
C TRP A 688 -10.31 -3.33 30.59
N PRO A 689 -9.98 -3.02 31.86
CA PRO A 689 -8.78 -2.21 32.15
C PRO A 689 -7.47 -2.89 31.71
N ARG A 690 -7.42 -4.22 31.75
CA ARG A 690 -6.26 -4.98 31.25
C ARG A 690 -6.17 -4.94 29.73
N ASP A 691 -7.31 -5.11 29.02
CA ASP A 691 -7.37 -5.01 27.57
C ASP A 691 -6.95 -3.60 27.10
N ILE A 692 -7.42 -2.54 27.78
CA ILE A 692 -7.05 -1.15 27.50
C ILE A 692 -5.54 -0.94 27.68
N ARG A 693 -4.97 -1.38 28.80
CA ARG A 693 -3.52 -1.28 29.07
C ARG A 693 -2.69 -2.11 28.09
N ALA A 694 -3.21 -3.28 27.71
CA ALA A 694 -2.62 -4.14 26.69
C ALA A 694 -2.89 -3.68 25.24
N ARG A 695 -3.66 -2.60 25.07
CA ARG A 695 -4.05 -2.04 23.75
C ARG A 695 -4.85 -3.01 22.88
N ARG A 696 -5.66 -3.85 23.51
CA ARG A 696 -6.58 -4.78 22.85
C ARG A 696 -7.98 -4.17 22.75
N GLU A 697 -8.78 -4.74 21.87
CA GLU A 697 -10.22 -4.47 21.89
C GLU A 697 -10.85 -5.01 23.17
N LEU A 698 -11.87 -4.32 23.68
CA LEU A 698 -12.61 -4.77 24.84
C LEU A 698 -13.30 -6.09 24.54
N SER A 699 -12.91 -7.15 25.22
CA SER A 699 -13.54 -8.46 25.13
C SER A 699 -14.84 -8.52 25.93
N LEU A 700 -15.88 -9.14 25.38
CA LEU A 700 -17.03 -9.49 26.22
C LEU A 700 -16.63 -10.68 27.10
N PRO A 701 -17.08 -10.70 28.39
CA PRO A 701 -16.89 -11.87 29.22
C PRO A 701 -17.47 -13.11 28.55
N PRO A 702 -16.82 -14.29 28.67
CA PRO A 702 -17.39 -15.53 28.15
C PRO A 702 -18.75 -15.74 28.82
N GLY A 703 -19.80 -15.96 28.03
CA GLY A 703 -21.09 -16.36 28.58
C GLY A 703 -20.87 -17.63 29.40
N ARG A 704 -21.29 -17.64 30.66
CA ARG A 704 -21.44 -18.89 31.36
C ARG A 704 -22.43 -19.71 30.53
N GLU A 705 -21.97 -20.78 29.89
CA GLU A 705 -22.86 -21.84 29.49
C GLU A 705 -23.56 -22.28 30.80
N ASP A 706 -24.83 -21.96 30.92
CA ASP A 706 -25.65 -22.47 31.99
C ASP A 706 -25.57 -24.00 31.93
N GLY A 707 -24.73 -24.56 32.80
CA GLY A 707 -24.70 -26.00 33.04
C GLY A 707 -26.06 -26.41 33.55
N VAL A 708 -26.84 -27.05 32.68
CA VAL A 708 -27.97 -27.91 33.06
C VAL A 708 -27.42 -29.25 33.46
#